data_585c777e6b6ecc8b5627767b6361cc7c
#
_entry.id   585c777e6b6ecc8b5627767b6361cc7c
#
_cell.length_a   1.000
_cell.length_b   1.000
_cell.length_c   1.000
_cell.angle_alpha   90.00
_cell.angle_beta   90.00
_cell.angle_gamma   90.00
#
_symmetry.space_group_name_H-M   'P 1'
#
loop_
_entity.id
_entity.type
_entity.pdbx_description
1 polymer ?
#
loop_
_entity_poly.entity_id
_entity_poly.type
_entity_poly.pdbx_seq_one_letter_code
_entity_poly.pdbx_strand_id
1 'polypeptide(L)'
;EAALVGYELCGALAAVHHAGLLHRDVKAQNVMREEGGRLVLVDFGAGQKRAELGIVGGRVVGTPLYLAPEVIDGAAATTMSDVYSLGVLLYHLVTDDYPVKAATFSELVSARARGEITPLRDARPHLPKAFVQVVERATDPDPVKRFASAGRLEAALAQVVGPTRSKTAAPRLRTAQRRTQRAGKTARGSDPGVPSVAVLPFSDMSPSKDQECFCEGMTDELINALAQISGLRVAARTSAFQFKGQSRDMRRIGDALNVATILDGSVRKDGNRLRITVELICSTDGYHLWSQRFDRDLVDVFAVQDEIAGSVVSMLKGRLAADSRTALVAPHRHDLDAYGFYLEGRYHWNKRTEDELKKSVGCFEHAIDRDPGYAQAYAGMADAYITLGTYGAMRPKDVMPRAKGALERALEIDTGLGEAYTCRGCVRAVYDWSWSDAERDFRRAIELRPSYPTAHHWYAINHLVPVGRFDEATEELRHALDLDPLAIAIKTSVGMKCYFAGQYDDAVRELSKTIELDGSFGMARFFLGATYTEMSRYPEAFAELEAAMRLSGRSPEILAALGYLHGVSGDINGAQGILDELRRLADVRYVSPALLAQVHVGIGERAEALDRLEEAHAERAADLAWLNVRPVFASLRDEPRFAALLNAMRLSPSSPVAD
;
A
#
# COMPACT_ATOMS: atom_id res chain seq x y z
N GLU A 1 22.65 -3.71 34.87
CA GLU A 1 21.75 -3.26 33.79
C GLU A 1 22.56 -2.64 32.65
N ALA A 2 23.39 -1.63 32.86
CA ALA A 2 24.20 -1.01 31.81
C ALA A 2 25.15 -2.00 31.10
N ALA A 3 25.73 -2.96 31.83
CA ALA A 3 26.57 -4.01 31.23
C ALA A 3 25.77 -4.93 30.29
N LEU A 4 24.50 -5.20 30.59
CA LEU A 4 23.61 -5.97 29.71
C LEU A 4 23.25 -5.20 28.47
N VAL A 5 22.94 -3.90 28.62
CA VAL A 5 22.70 -2.97 27.47
C VAL A 5 23.92 -2.96 26.55
N GLY A 6 25.13 -2.81 27.13
CA GLY A 6 26.37 -2.83 26.35
C GLY A 6 26.62 -4.17 25.65
N TYR A 7 26.33 -5.28 26.32
CA TYR A 7 26.46 -6.62 25.75
C TYR A 7 25.57 -6.79 24.48
N GLU A 8 24.30 -6.43 24.58
CA GLU A 8 23.36 -6.50 23.44
C GLU A 8 23.77 -5.59 22.29
N LEU A 9 24.17 -4.34 22.59
CA LEU A 9 24.63 -3.39 21.57
C LEU A 9 25.95 -3.81 20.91
N CYS A 10 26.84 -4.50 21.62
CA CYS A 10 28.04 -5.07 21.02
C CYS A 10 27.73 -6.12 19.97
N GLY A 11 26.72 -6.96 20.19
CA GLY A 11 26.26 -7.94 19.19
C GLY A 11 25.78 -7.28 17.91
N ALA A 12 24.98 -6.21 18.04
CA ALA A 12 24.50 -5.42 16.90
C ALA A 12 25.68 -4.75 16.16
N LEU A 13 26.58 -4.10 16.90
CA LEU A 13 27.75 -3.41 16.33
C LEU A 13 28.75 -4.39 15.68
N ALA A 14 28.93 -5.60 16.24
CA ALA A 14 29.76 -6.65 15.65
C ALA A 14 29.20 -7.13 14.31
N ALA A 15 27.89 -7.24 14.17
CA ALA A 15 27.23 -7.58 12.91
C ALA A 15 27.48 -6.52 11.82
N VAL A 16 27.41 -5.23 12.19
CA VAL A 16 27.73 -4.09 11.30
C VAL A 16 29.18 -4.16 10.82
N HIS A 17 30.12 -4.39 11.77
CA HIS A 17 31.55 -4.47 11.46
C HIS A 17 31.88 -5.70 10.61
N HIS A 18 31.16 -6.82 10.80
CA HIS A 18 31.33 -8.03 10.00
C HIS A 18 30.86 -7.83 8.55
N ALA A 19 29.87 -6.96 8.34
CA ALA A 19 29.43 -6.54 7.00
C ALA A 19 30.39 -5.54 6.31
N GLY A 20 31.52 -5.21 6.94
CA GLY A 20 32.47 -4.23 6.41
C GLY A 20 32.04 -2.77 6.58
N LEU A 21 31.03 -2.52 7.40
CA LEU A 21 30.47 -1.19 7.65
C LEU A 21 30.92 -0.64 9.00
N LEU A 22 30.82 0.68 9.18
CA LEU A 22 31.01 1.38 10.44
C LEU A 22 29.74 2.15 10.76
N HIS A 23 29.37 2.18 12.07
CA HIS A 23 28.16 2.91 12.49
C HIS A 23 28.37 4.42 12.53
N ARG A 24 29.49 4.90 13.07
CA ARG A 24 29.95 6.30 13.13
C ARG A 24 29.11 7.27 13.97
N ASP A 25 27.92 6.86 14.45
CA ASP A 25 27.03 7.72 15.27
C ASP A 25 26.38 6.91 16.41
N VAL A 26 27.20 6.15 17.17
CA VAL A 26 26.73 5.40 18.34
C VAL A 26 26.47 6.37 19.50
N LYS A 27 25.19 6.55 19.87
CA LYS A 27 24.72 7.47 20.94
C LYS A 27 23.38 7.00 21.50
N ALA A 28 22.95 7.55 22.65
CA ALA A 28 21.71 7.16 23.32
C ALA A 28 20.45 7.34 22.45
N GLN A 29 20.39 8.41 21.65
CA GLN A 29 19.26 8.72 20.75
C GLN A 29 19.11 7.68 19.62
N ASN A 30 20.19 6.96 19.29
CA ASN A 30 20.21 5.93 18.25
C ASN A 30 20.08 4.51 18.81
N VAL A 31 19.72 4.39 20.10
CA VAL A 31 19.40 3.11 20.75
C VAL A 31 17.91 3.05 21.05
N MET A 32 17.22 2.11 20.47
CA MET A 32 15.81 1.87 20.70
C MET A 32 15.60 0.54 21.44
N ARG A 33 14.56 0.47 22.26
CA ARG A 33 14.11 -0.76 22.91
C ARG A 33 12.83 -1.24 22.24
N GLU A 34 12.85 -2.42 21.65
CA GLU A 34 11.69 -3.04 21.04
C GLU A 34 10.69 -3.57 22.07
N GLU A 35 9.42 -3.73 21.67
CA GLU A 35 8.45 -4.52 22.43
C GLU A 35 8.95 -5.98 22.49
N GLY A 36 9.29 -6.42 23.67
CA GLY A 36 10.02 -7.69 23.89
C GLY A 36 11.38 -7.50 24.55
N GLY A 37 11.83 -6.23 24.69
CA GLY A 37 12.96 -5.83 25.51
C GLY A 37 14.32 -5.87 24.82
N ARG A 38 14.42 -6.29 23.55
CA ARG A 38 15.64 -6.29 22.75
C ARG A 38 16.09 -4.86 22.44
N LEU A 39 17.39 -4.60 22.50
CA LEU A 39 17.96 -3.32 22.10
C LEU A 39 18.39 -3.35 20.64
N VAL A 40 18.07 -2.28 19.92
CA VAL A 40 18.40 -2.09 18.51
C VAL A 40 19.17 -0.79 18.38
N LEU A 41 20.29 -0.85 17.65
CA LEU A 41 21.07 0.32 17.27
C LEU A 41 20.57 0.81 15.89
N VAL A 42 20.08 2.03 15.82
CA VAL A 42 19.48 2.63 14.62
C VAL A 42 20.32 3.81 14.16
N ASP A 43 20.05 4.28 12.94
CA ASP A 43 20.64 5.49 12.35
C ASP A 43 22.16 5.41 12.14
N PHE A 44 22.54 4.64 11.10
CA PHE A 44 23.94 4.57 10.66
C PHE A 44 24.35 5.90 10.06
N GLY A 45 25.29 6.60 10.69
CA GLY A 45 25.81 7.88 10.23
C GLY A 45 26.50 7.76 8.86
N ALA A 46 25.72 7.79 7.79
CA ALA A 46 26.23 7.83 6.44
C ALA A 46 26.87 9.19 6.17
N GLY A 47 28.20 9.28 6.29
CA GLY A 47 28.99 10.33 5.65
C GLY A 47 28.81 11.74 6.20
N GLN A 48 28.93 11.97 7.51
CA GLN A 48 29.08 13.33 8.04
C GLN A 48 30.39 13.93 7.56
N LYS A 49 30.31 14.88 6.63
CA LYS A 49 31.40 15.77 6.30
C LYS A 49 31.69 16.66 7.52
N ARG A 50 32.97 17.04 7.74
CA ARG A 50 33.47 17.88 8.83
C ARG A 50 32.66 19.18 9.07
N ALA A 51 31.82 19.61 8.13
CA ALA A 51 30.96 20.81 8.20
C ALA A 51 29.60 20.58 8.89
N GLU A 52 29.18 19.32 9.19
CA GLU A 52 27.89 18.99 9.79
C GLU A 52 27.97 18.57 11.26
N LEU A 53 29.11 18.74 11.91
CA LEU A 53 29.24 18.62 13.36
C LEU A 53 28.36 19.71 14.00
N GLY A 54 27.25 19.28 14.62
CA GLY A 54 26.15 20.11 15.12
C GLY A 54 26.60 21.30 16.00
N ILE A 55 27.03 22.40 15.38
CA ILE A 55 27.32 23.67 16.03
C ILE A 55 26.13 24.61 15.74
N VAL A 56 25.20 24.74 16.68
CA VAL A 56 24.15 25.75 16.62
C VAL A 56 24.53 26.87 17.60
N GLY A 57 24.87 28.06 17.07
CA GLY A 57 25.18 29.22 17.88
C GLY A 57 26.44 29.10 18.76
N GLY A 58 27.43 28.31 18.34
CA GLY A 58 28.69 28.13 19.09
C GLY A 58 28.62 27.12 20.26
N ARG A 59 27.50 26.50 20.50
CA ARG A 59 27.32 25.44 21.53
C ARG A 59 27.36 24.05 20.93
N VAL A 60 28.02 23.12 21.62
CA VAL A 60 27.97 21.68 21.27
C VAL A 60 26.64 21.11 21.71
N VAL A 61 25.83 20.61 20.76
CA VAL A 61 24.58 19.96 21.05
C VAL A 61 24.68 18.49 20.58
N GLY A 62 24.70 17.57 21.52
CA GLY A 62 24.52 16.13 21.28
C GLY A 62 25.75 15.37 20.76
N THR A 63 25.80 15.04 19.49
CA THR A 63 26.68 14.04 18.87
C THR A 63 28.20 14.19 19.08
N PRO A 64 28.81 15.39 19.11
CA PRO A 64 30.28 15.50 19.25
C PRO A 64 30.88 14.89 20.51
N LEU A 65 30.12 14.80 21.61
CA LEU A 65 30.58 14.23 22.87
C LEU A 65 30.85 12.72 22.81
N TYR A 66 30.24 12.01 21.87
CA TYR A 66 30.43 10.58 21.64
C TYR A 66 31.57 10.27 20.66
N LEU A 67 32.05 11.25 19.89
CA LEU A 67 33.07 11.02 18.87
C LEU A 67 34.40 10.63 19.48
N ALA A 68 35.09 9.69 18.85
CA ALA A 68 36.42 9.30 19.24
C ALA A 68 37.47 10.43 18.97
N PRO A 69 38.52 10.56 19.79
CA PRO A 69 39.54 11.61 19.63
C PRO A 69 40.13 11.66 18.22
N GLU A 70 40.53 10.54 17.66
CA GLU A 70 41.13 10.43 16.34
C GLU A 70 40.21 10.94 15.23
N VAL A 71 38.88 10.76 15.38
CA VAL A 71 37.89 11.24 14.40
C VAL A 71 37.74 12.77 14.50
N ILE A 72 37.79 13.33 15.70
CA ILE A 72 37.79 14.79 15.92
C ILE A 72 39.04 15.41 15.33
N ASP A 73 40.21 14.75 15.45
CA ASP A 73 41.48 15.17 14.89
C ASP A 73 41.55 14.99 13.37
N GLY A 74 40.50 14.43 12.75
CA GLY A 74 40.33 14.34 11.31
C GLY A 74 40.84 13.04 10.70
N ALA A 75 41.17 12.02 11.51
CA ALA A 75 41.44 10.67 11.02
C ALA A 75 40.16 9.95 10.56
N ALA A 76 40.31 8.94 9.71
CA ALA A 76 39.20 8.12 9.28
C ALA A 76 38.66 7.30 10.47
N ALA A 77 37.34 7.24 10.62
CA ALA A 77 36.70 6.37 11.61
C ALA A 77 37.04 4.89 11.35
N THR A 78 37.17 4.14 12.42
CA THR A 78 37.48 2.69 12.42
C THR A 78 36.50 1.94 13.32
N THR A 79 36.56 0.61 13.35
CA THR A 79 35.81 -0.19 14.31
C THR A 79 36.13 0.18 15.77
N MET A 80 37.34 0.65 16.02
CA MET A 80 37.75 1.14 17.36
C MET A 80 37.17 2.49 17.71
N SER A 81 36.82 3.30 16.72
CA SER A 81 36.10 4.57 16.94
C SER A 81 34.64 4.31 17.37
N ASP A 82 33.97 3.33 16.77
CA ASP A 82 32.63 2.88 17.19
C ASP A 82 32.64 2.27 18.59
N VAL A 83 33.69 1.49 18.93
CA VAL A 83 33.91 0.96 20.29
C VAL A 83 34.05 2.09 21.31
N TYR A 84 34.76 3.17 20.97
CA TYR A 84 34.87 4.34 21.83
C TYR A 84 33.51 5.00 22.08
N SER A 85 32.73 5.24 21.02
CA SER A 85 31.39 5.84 21.12
C SER A 85 30.45 4.98 21.99
N LEU A 86 30.51 3.65 21.86
CA LEU A 86 29.77 2.73 22.73
C LEU A 86 30.26 2.80 24.18
N GLY A 87 31.57 2.95 24.41
CA GLY A 87 32.14 3.17 25.74
C GLY A 87 31.63 4.45 26.40
N VAL A 88 31.55 5.54 25.63
CA VAL A 88 30.97 6.82 26.09
C VAL A 88 29.48 6.66 26.40
N LEU A 89 28.73 5.90 25.60
CA LEU A 89 27.33 5.60 25.87
C LEU A 89 27.16 4.85 27.21
N LEU A 90 27.99 3.84 27.48
CA LEU A 90 27.96 3.10 28.75
C LEU A 90 28.31 3.99 29.93
N TYR A 91 29.28 4.90 29.76
CA TYR A 91 29.63 5.89 30.78
C TYR A 91 28.41 6.79 31.07
N HIS A 92 27.79 7.33 30.02
CA HIS A 92 26.63 8.21 30.13
C HIS A 92 25.44 7.51 30.82
N LEU A 93 25.14 6.26 30.48
CA LEU A 93 24.05 5.49 31.07
C LEU A 93 24.15 5.32 32.60
N VAL A 94 25.36 5.36 33.16
CA VAL A 94 25.56 5.15 34.62
C VAL A 94 25.88 6.44 35.37
N THR A 95 26.25 7.51 34.66
CA THR A 95 26.65 8.79 35.30
C THR A 95 25.68 9.93 35.00
N ASP A 96 24.89 9.85 33.94
CA ASP A 96 24.14 10.95 33.32
C ASP A 96 25.04 12.11 32.90
N ASP A 97 26.32 11.82 32.62
CA ASP A 97 27.37 12.78 32.27
C ASP A 97 28.30 12.19 31.20
N TYR A 98 29.31 12.93 30.76
CA TYR A 98 30.27 12.49 29.74
C TYR A 98 31.69 12.45 30.30
N PRO A 99 32.58 11.56 29.75
CA PRO A 99 33.98 11.48 30.19
C PRO A 99 34.74 12.82 30.04
N VAL A 100 34.39 13.62 29.04
CA VAL A 100 34.94 14.95 28.81
C VAL A 100 33.79 15.96 28.85
N LYS A 101 33.87 16.93 29.76
CA LYS A 101 32.87 17.99 29.92
C LYS A 101 33.23 19.18 29.05
N ALA A 102 32.34 19.60 28.15
CA ALA A 102 32.50 20.76 27.31
C ALA A 102 31.16 21.34 26.90
N ALA A 103 31.03 22.66 26.92
CA ALA A 103 29.85 23.36 26.44
C ALA A 103 29.93 23.71 24.95
N THR A 104 31.17 23.79 24.41
CA THR A 104 31.44 24.12 23.01
C THR A 104 32.39 23.11 22.38
N PHE A 105 32.36 23.00 21.04
CA PHE A 105 33.27 22.11 20.31
C PHE A 105 34.74 22.51 20.53
N SER A 106 35.05 23.80 20.60
CA SER A 106 36.39 24.31 20.90
C SER A 106 36.87 23.93 22.30
N GLU A 107 35.96 23.98 23.29
CA GLU A 107 36.24 23.48 24.65
C GLU A 107 36.50 22.00 24.68
N LEU A 108 35.70 21.20 23.93
CA LEU A 108 35.89 19.75 23.84
C LEU A 108 37.27 19.39 23.30
N VAL A 109 37.68 20.03 22.20
CA VAL A 109 39.03 19.88 21.61
C VAL A 109 40.11 20.28 22.62
N SER A 110 39.93 21.45 23.27
CA SER A 110 40.90 21.97 24.24
C SER A 110 40.99 21.11 25.50
N ALA A 111 39.88 20.66 26.05
CA ALA A 111 39.84 19.81 27.23
C ALA A 111 40.50 18.43 26.95
N ARG A 112 40.27 17.86 25.78
CA ARG A 112 40.95 16.63 25.36
C ARG A 112 42.46 16.82 25.18
N ALA A 113 42.88 17.90 24.56
CA ALA A 113 44.29 18.21 24.38
C ALA A 113 45.03 18.38 25.72
N ARG A 114 44.33 18.84 26.78
CA ARG A 114 44.85 18.92 28.15
C ARG A 114 44.75 17.63 28.95
N GLY A 115 44.12 16.56 28.37
CA GLY A 115 43.91 15.29 29.08
C GLY A 115 42.83 15.37 30.17
N GLU A 116 41.91 16.33 30.09
CA GLU A 116 40.84 16.53 31.08
C GLU A 116 39.73 15.50 30.88
N ILE A 117 39.99 14.27 31.33
CA ILE A 117 39.03 13.15 31.27
C ILE A 117 38.68 12.79 32.72
N THR A 118 37.37 12.69 33.01
CA THR A 118 36.88 12.19 34.29
C THR A 118 36.77 10.67 34.22
N PRO A 119 37.63 9.90 34.91
CA PRO A 119 37.53 8.44 34.91
C PRO A 119 36.22 7.96 35.54
N LEU A 120 35.69 6.86 35.05
CA LEU A 120 34.42 6.31 35.56
C LEU A 120 34.49 5.91 37.03
N ARG A 121 35.66 5.44 37.47
CA ARG A 121 35.94 5.11 38.89
C ARG A 121 35.79 6.30 39.83
N ASP A 122 36.09 7.53 39.33
CA ASP A 122 36.00 8.77 40.11
C ASP A 122 34.60 9.34 40.06
N ALA A 123 33.94 9.24 38.91
CA ALA A 123 32.56 9.70 38.71
C ALA A 123 31.54 8.80 39.48
N ARG A 124 31.79 7.48 39.60
CA ARG A 124 30.90 6.51 40.25
C ARG A 124 31.70 5.42 41.00
N PRO A 125 32.23 5.74 42.20
CA PRO A 125 33.13 4.83 42.97
C PRO A 125 32.48 3.49 43.38
N HIS A 126 31.16 3.41 43.43
CA HIS A 126 30.41 2.25 43.87
C HIS A 126 30.11 1.23 42.77
N LEU A 127 30.50 1.50 41.52
CA LEU A 127 30.29 0.55 40.44
C LEU A 127 31.24 -0.68 40.55
N PRO A 128 30.82 -1.86 40.03
CA PRO A 128 31.67 -3.04 40.01
C PRO A 128 32.98 -2.77 39.26
N LYS A 129 34.12 -3.05 39.88
CA LYS A 129 35.47 -2.79 39.31
C LYS A 129 35.64 -3.37 37.91
N ALA A 130 35.10 -4.58 37.65
CA ALA A 130 35.16 -5.21 36.34
C ALA A 130 34.44 -4.39 35.26
N PHE A 131 33.26 -3.81 35.57
CA PHE A 131 32.52 -2.94 34.64
C PHE A 131 33.29 -1.62 34.36
N VAL A 132 33.81 -1.02 35.44
CA VAL A 132 34.60 0.24 35.31
C VAL A 132 35.80 0.02 34.39
N GLN A 133 36.56 -1.06 34.58
CA GLN A 133 37.72 -1.40 33.74
C GLN A 133 37.34 -1.58 32.27
N VAL A 134 36.19 -2.20 31.98
CA VAL A 134 35.70 -2.39 30.58
C VAL A 134 35.35 -1.05 29.95
N VAL A 135 34.63 -0.17 30.65
CA VAL A 135 34.23 1.13 30.12
C VAL A 135 35.45 2.05 29.92
N GLU A 136 36.35 2.14 30.94
CA GLU A 136 37.56 2.95 30.84
C GLU A 136 38.50 2.48 29.73
N ARG A 137 38.60 1.18 29.49
CA ARG A 137 39.35 0.63 28.35
C ARG A 137 38.67 0.95 27.01
N ALA A 138 37.34 0.92 26.91
CA ALA A 138 36.63 1.25 25.71
C ALA A 138 36.77 2.74 25.36
N THR A 139 36.85 3.62 26.37
CA THR A 139 37.00 5.09 26.23
C THR A 139 38.45 5.57 26.29
N ASP A 140 39.46 4.66 26.16
CA ASP A 140 40.88 5.07 26.13
C ASP A 140 41.13 6.04 24.95
N PRO A 141 41.81 7.18 25.14
CA PRO A 141 42.15 8.08 24.06
C PRO A 141 42.95 7.42 22.93
N ASP A 142 43.84 6.49 23.28
CA ASP A 142 44.63 5.73 22.30
C ASP A 142 43.83 4.56 21.72
N PRO A 143 43.48 4.54 20.42
CA PRO A 143 42.72 3.48 19.79
C PRO A 143 43.36 2.09 19.98
N VAL A 144 44.67 1.99 20.02
CA VAL A 144 45.39 0.70 20.14
C VAL A 144 45.16 0.02 21.51
N LYS A 145 44.89 0.81 22.54
CA LYS A 145 44.63 0.31 23.91
C LYS A 145 43.20 -0.12 24.10
N ARG A 146 42.29 0.27 23.22
CA ARG A 146 40.88 -0.13 23.26
C ARG A 146 40.69 -1.61 22.94
N PHE A 147 39.43 -2.03 22.88
CA PHE A 147 39.09 -3.33 22.32
C PHE A 147 39.20 -3.28 20.79
N ALA A 148 39.89 -4.26 20.21
CA ALA A 148 40.14 -4.32 18.78
C ALA A 148 38.86 -4.52 17.93
N SER A 149 37.77 -4.96 18.55
CA SER A 149 36.46 -5.14 17.89
C SER A 149 35.31 -5.11 18.88
N ALA A 150 34.10 -4.87 18.42
CA ALA A 150 32.88 -4.96 19.22
C ALA A 150 32.71 -6.36 19.85
N GLY A 151 33.06 -7.43 19.16
CA GLY A 151 33.01 -8.80 19.72
C GLY A 151 33.99 -9.02 20.88
N ARG A 152 35.14 -8.32 20.93
CA ARG A 152 36.04 -8.36 22.06
C ARG A 152 35.49 -7.57 23.26
N LEU A 153 34.83 -6.47 23.03
CA LEU A 153 34.09 -5.70 24.06
C LEU A 153 32.92 -6.51 24.60
N GLU A 154 32.16 -7.18 23.71
CA GLU A 154 31.06 -8.09 24.06
C GLU A 154 31.53 -9.19 25.03
N ALA A 155 32.62 -9.86 24.70
CA ALA A 155 33.19 -10.92 25.54
C ALA A 155 33.62 -10.40 26.94
N ALA A 156 34.14 -9.18 27.03
CA ALA A 156 34.48 -8.54 28.30
C ALA A 156 33.24 -8.18 29.12
N LEU A 157 32.19 -7.65 28.50
CA LEU A 157 30.92 -7.35 29.16
C LEU A 157 30.17 -8.63 29.60
N ALA A 158 30.26 -9.73 28.85
CA ALA A 158 29.70 -11.02 29.24
C ALA A 158 30.28 -11.54 30.58
N GLN A 159 31.57 -11.30 30.82
CA GLN A 159 32.20 -11.67 32.11
C GLN A 159 31.66 -10.81 33.26
N VAL A 160 31.27 -9.57 33.01
CA VAL A 160 30.69 -8.68 34.03
C VAL A 160 29.24 -9.08 34.36
N VAL A 161 28.47 -9.51 33.35
CA VAL A 161 27.04 -9.90 33.48
C VAL A 161 26.90 -11.24 34.23
N GLY A 162 27.89 -12.15 34.15
CA GLY A 162 27.91 -13.46 34.82
C GLY A 162 26.98 -14.51 34.19
N PRO A 163 27.14 -15.81 34.51
CA PRO A 163 26.48 -16.93 33.81
C PRO A 163 24.96 -17.09 34.07
N THR A 164 24.38 -16.34 34.99
CA THR A 164 23.02 -16.62 35.50
C THR A 164 21.90 -15.91 34.69
N ARG A 165 22.20 -15.09 33.69
CA ARG A 165 21.20 -14.38 32.85
C ARG A 165 21.35 -14.55 31.34
N SER A 166 22.24 -15.44 30.90
CA SER A 166 22.49 -15.70 29.47
C SER A 166 21.60 -16.81 28.89
N LYS A 167 20.32 -16.88 29.21
CA LYS A 167 19.40 -17.90 28.64
C LYS A 167 18.48 -17.36 27.56
N THR A 168 18.91 -16.33 26.80
CA THR A 168 18.30 -15.98 25.54
C THR A 168 19.39 -15.78 24.46
N ALA A 169 20.25 -16.80 24.33
CA ALA A 169 21.20 -16.86 23.22
C ALA A 169 20.59 -17.69 22.08
N ALA A 170 20.59 -17.11 20.88
CA ALA A 170 20.18 -17.73 19.64
C ALA A 170 20.81 -19.10 19.38
N PRO A 171 20.11 -20.02 18.70
CA PRO A 171 20.65 -21.34 18.36
C PRO A 171 21.73 -21.21 17.27
N ARG A 172 22.89 -21.82 17.57
CA ARG A 172 23.95 -22.08 16.58
C ARG A 172 23.41 -23.00 15.50
N LEU A 173 23.58 -22.62 14.25
CA LEU A 173 23.38 -23.47 13.07
C LEU A 173 24.18 -24.77 13.22
N ARG A 174 23.49 -25.88 13.44
CA ARG A 174 23.99 -27.22 13.20
C ARG A 174 23.24 -27.79 12.01
N THR A 175 23.98 -28.03 10.95
CA THR A 175 23.56 -28.86 9.81
C THR A 175 23.05 -30.21 10.30
N ALA A 176 21.78 -30.51 10.04
CA ALA A 176 21.23 -31.85 10.14
C ALA A 176 20.28 -32.09 9.00
N GLN A 177 20.69 -32.96 8.11
CA GLN A 177 19.84 -33.57 7.09
C GLN A 177 18.84 -34.55 7.73
N ARG A 178 17.63 -34.55 7.15
CA ARG A 178 16.61 -35.59 7.15
C ARG A 178 15.82 -35.87 8.46
N ARG A 179 14.55 -35.58 8.46
CA ARG A 179 13.50 -36.59 8.41
C ARG A 179 12.12 -35.98 8.21
N THR A 180 11.41 -36.59 7.26
CA THR A 180 10.04 -36.36 6.79
C THR A 180 8.97 -36.66 7.81
N GLN A 181 7.82 -35.98 7.63
CA GLN A 181 6.42 -36.32 7.96
C GLN A 181 5.87 -35.90 9.34
N ARG A 182 4.95 -34.98 9.37
CA ARG A 182 3.50 -35.02 9.35
C ARG A 182 2.82 -33.75 9.87
N ALA A 183 1.98 -33.24 8.99
CA ALA A 183 0.66 -32.62 9.22
C ALA A 183 0.51 -31.42 10.18
N GLY A 184 0.33 -30.24 9.63
CA GLY A 184 -0.98 -29.63 9.47
C GLY A 184 -1.15 -28.33 10.19
N LYS A 185 -0.99 -27.22 9.52
CA LYS A 185 -1.93 -26.14 9.34
C LYS A 185 -1.27 -25.00 8.58
N THR A 186 -1.82 -24.69 7.48
CA THR A 186 -1.49 -23.73 6.44
C THR A 186 -1.22 -22.32 6.97
N ALA A 187 0.08 -21.94 7.04
CA ALA A 187 0.50 -20.57 6.75
C ALA A 187 0.96 -20.60 5.29
N ARG A 188 0.26 -19.95 4.40
CA ARG A 188 0.63 -19.82 2.99
C ARG A 188 1.88 -18.97 2.90
N GLY A 189 3.03 -19.63 2.68
CA GLY A 189 4.30 -18.99 2.43
C GLY A 189 4.32 -18.37 1.03
N SER A 190 4.78 -17.12 0.95
CA SER A 190 5.35 -16.55 -0.26
C SER A 190 6.46 -17.47 -0.77
N ASP A 191 6.53 -17.66 -2.08
CA ASP A 191 7.68 -18.30 -2.73
C ASP A 191 8.94 -17.52 -2.34
N PRO A 192 9.90 -18.11 -1.60
CA PRO A 192 11.04 -17.37 -1.04
C PRO A 192 12.06 -16.88 -2.07
N GLY A 193 11.73 -16.98 -3.37
CA GLY A 193 12.61 -16.66 -4.48
C GLY A 193 12.30 -15.37 -5.24
N VAL A 194 11.07 -14.82 -5.18
CA VAL A 194 10.69 -13.65 -5.96
C VAL A 194 10.89 -12.36 -5.16
N PRO A 195 11.74 -11.41 -5.63
CA PRO A 195 11.88 -10.11 -5.00
C PRO A 195 10.55 -9.37 -4.94
N SER A 196 10.28 -8.69 -3.82
CA SER A 196 9.04 -7.97 -3.62
C SER A 196 9.26 -6.66 -2.88
N VAL A 197 8.52 -5.62 -3.27
CA VAL A 197 8.63 -4.26 -2.72
C VAL A 197 7.25 -3.63 -2.53
N ALA A 198 7.08 -2.89 -1.44
CA ALA A 198 5.98 -1.94 -1.27
C ALA A 198 6.53 -0.52 -1.26
N VAL A 199 5.87 0.39 -1.96
CA VAL A 199 6.17 1.83 -1.89
C VAL A 199 5.12 2.46 -0.98
N LEU A 200 5.55 2.99 0.16
CA LEU A 200 4.64 3.69 1.08
C LEU A 200 4.38 5.13 0.60
N PRO A 201 3.22 5.71 0.96
CA PRO A 201 2.92 7.10 0.64
C PRO A 201 4.00 8.03 1.17
N PHE A 202 4.58 8.82 0.27
CA PHE A 202 5.63 9.79 0.62
C PHE A 202 5.07 10.87 1.52
N SER A 203 5.86 11.27 2.51
CA SER A 203 5.47 12.29 3.49
C SER A 203 5.80 13.69 2.96
N ASP A 204 4.82 14.61 3.03
CA ASP A 204 5.08 16.02 2.75
C ASP A 204 5.82 16.68 3.92
N MET A 205 7.06 17.09 3.68
CA MET A 205 7.94 17.80 4.62
C MET A 205 8.13 19.28 4.23
N SER A 206 7.29 19.79 3.31
CA SER A 206 7.30 21.18 2.90
C SER A 206 6.80 22.10 4.03
N PRO A 207 7.26 23.36 4.10
CA PRO A 207 6.81 24.29 5.14
C PRO A 207 5.30 24.58 5.10
N SER A 208 4.72 24.66 3.90
CA SER A 208 3.31 24.93 3.66
C SER A 208 2.40 23.72 3.85
N LYS A 209 2.95 22.48 3.82
CA LYS A 209 2.19 21.23 3.87
C LYS A 209 1.11 21.11 2.79
N ASP A 210 1.34 21.67 1.62
CA ASP A 210 0.42 21.76 0.48
C ASP A 210 0.80 20.83 -0.70
N GLN A 211 1.77 19.93 -0.50
CA GLN A 211 2.29 19.03 -1.54
C GLN A 211 1.75 17.59 -1.41
N GLU A 212 0.63 17.39 -0.71
CA GLU A 212 0.07 16.05 -0.49
C GLU A 212 -0.25 15.35 -1.82
N CYS A 213 -0.91 16.03 -2.74
CA CYS A 213 -1.24 15.53 -4.07
C CYS A 213 0.03 15.09 -4.84
N PHE A 214 1.07 15.92 -4.80
CA PHE A 214 2.36 15.60 -5.44
C PHE A 214 3.05 14.37 -4.80
N CYS A 215 3.04 14.27 -3.47
CA CYS A 215 3.60 13.13 -2.75
C CYS A 215 2.88 11.83 -3.10
N GLU A 216 1.54 11.85 -3.13
CA GLU A 216 0.75 10.68 -3.52
C GLU A 216 0.98 10.29 -4.96
N GLY A 217 0.98 11.27 -5.87
CA GLY A 217 1.20 11.03 -7.28
C GLY A 217 2.59 10.46 -7.57
N MET A 218 3.63 10.99 -6.92
CA MET A 218 4.98 10.44 -7.03
C MET A 218 5.05 8.99 -6.52
N THR A 219 4.34 8.68 -5.45
CA THR A 219 4.24 7.31 -4.93
C THR A 219 3.59 6.39 -5.97
N ASP A 220 2.48 6.83 -6.59
CA ASP A 220 1.78 6.09 -7.64
C ASP A 220 2.69 5.81 -8.84
N GLU A 221 3.42 6.81 -9.32
CA GLU A 221 4.33 6.66 -10.46
C GLU A 221 5.48 5.71 -10.15
N LEU A 222 6.03 5.75 -8.94
CA LEU A 222 7.04 4.79 -8.51
C LEU A 222 6.50 3.36 -8.43
N ILE A 223 5.27 3.17 -7.92
CA ILE A 223 4.60 1.87 -7.95
C ILE A 223 4.44 1.39 -9.39
N ASN A 224 3.98 2.27 -10.29
CA ASN A 224 3.78 1.95 -11.70
C ASN A 224 5.10 1.60 -12.41
N ALA A 225 6.16 2.39 -12.20
CA ALA A 225 7.47 2.15 -12.80
C ALA A 225 8.10 0.82 -12.33
N LEU A 226 8.01 0.54 -11.02
CA LEU A 226 8.52 -0.71 -10.45
C LEU A 226 7.69 -1.92 -10.90
N ALA A 227 6.37 -1.76 -11.08
CA ALA A 227 5.48 -2.84 -11.52
C ALA A 227 5.72 -3.29 -12.98
N GLN A 228 6.40 -2.48 -13.79
CA GLN A 228 6.80 -2.86 -15.16
C GLN A 228 8.02 -3.79 -15.18
N ILE A 229 8.71 -3.98 -14.06
CA ILE A 229 9.94 -4.76 -13.99
C ILE A 229 9.60 -6.24 -13.88
N SER A 230 9.97 -7.01 -14.90
CA SER A 230 9.77 -8.47 -14.92
C SER A 230 10.47 -9.15 -13.75
N GLY A 231 9.72 -9.99 -13.02
CA GLY A 231 10.25 -10.73 -11.87
C GLY A 231 10.30 -9.93 -10.55
N LEU A 232 9.81 -8.69 -10.52
CA LEU A 232 9.61 -7.92 -9.30
C LEU A 232 8.11 -7.87 -8.95
N ARG A 233 7.75 -8.34 -7.76
CA ARG A 233 6.40 -8.19 -7.24
C ARG A 233 6.28 -6.87 -6.46
N VAL A 234 5.36 -6.01 -6.88
CA VAL A 234 5.14 -4.70 -6.27
C VAL A 234 3.78 -4.70 -5.58
N ALA A 235 3.75 -4.29 -4.31
CA ALA A 235 2.48 -4.13 -3.59
C ALA A 235 1.67 -3.00 -4.23
N ALA A 236 0.36 -3.24 -4.37
CA ALA A 236 -0.53 -2.27 -4.97
C ALA A 236 -0.72 -1.02 -4.09
N ARG A 237 -1.04 0.09 -4.75
CA ARG A 237 -1.32 1.37 -4.11
C ARG A 237 -2.35 1.25 -2.97
N THR A 238 -3.46 0.58 -3.23
CA THR A 238 -4.59 0.47 -2.30
C THR A 238 -4.18 -0.12 -0.95
N SER A 239 -3.34 -1.16 -0.97
CA SER A 239 -2.79 -1.75 0.25
C SER A 239 -1.72 -0.88 0.90
N ALA A 240 -0.81 -0.29 0.12
CA ALA A 240 0.27 0.55 0.64
C ALA A 240 -0.26 1.83 1.32
N PHE A 241 -1.31 2.43 0.76
CA PHE A 241 -1.91 3.67 1.27
C PHE A 241 -2.72 3.50 2.56
N GLN A 242 -3.06 2.27 2.95
CA GLN A 242 -3.67 2.03 4.27
C GLN A 242 -2.74 2.39 5.43
N PHE A 243 -1.44 2.44 5.18
CA PHE A 243 -0.43 2.83 6.18
C PHE A 243 -0.11 4.32 6.19
N LYS A 244 -0.84 5.15 5.41
CA LYS A 244 -0.68 6.60 5.42
C LYS A 244 -0.99 7.18 6.79
N GLY A 245 -0.02 7.93 7.37
CA GLY A 245 -0.20 8.59 8.68
C GLY A 245 -0.19 7.67 9.90
N GLN A 246 0.03 6.38 9.73
CA GLN A 246 0.15 5.43 10.84
C GLN A 246 1.58 5.32 11.36
N SER A 247 1.74 4.79 12.58
CA SER A 247 3.06 4.45 13.12
C SER A 247 3.74 3.40 12.23
N ARG A 248 4.97 3.69 11.80
CA ARG A 248 5.71 2.93 10.78
C ARG A 248 6.49 1.76 11.38
N ASP A 249 5.79 0.74 11.86
CA ASP A 249 6.42 -0.57 12.11
C ASP A 249 6.59 -1.31 10.77
N MET A 250 7.80 -1.23 10.19
CA MET A 250 8.10 -1.77 8.85
C MET A 250 7.94 -3.30 8.79
N ARG A 251 8.05 -4.02 9.90
CA ARG A 251 7.84 -5.47 9.95
C ARG A 251 6.35 -5.79 9.80
N ARG A 252 5.51 -5.15 10.60
CA ARG A 252 4.05 -5.31 10.49
C ARG A 252 3.53 -4.93 9.11
N ILE A 253 4.06 -3.84 8.54
CA ILE A 253 3.71 -3.42 7.18
C ILE A 253 4.15 -4.48 6.16
N GLY A 254 5.39 -4.97 6.26
CA GLY A 254 5.91 -6.01 5.37
C GLY A 254 5.13 -7.32 5.44
N ASP A 255 4.77 -7.76 6.65
CA ASP A 255 3.93 -8.95 6.87
C ASP A 255 2.53 -8.74 6.29
N ALA A 256 1.90 -7.58 6.53
CA ALA A 256 0.55 -7.27 6.04
C ALA A 256 0.50 -7.15 4.51
N LEU A 257 1.53 -6.58 3.88
CA LEU A 257 1.66 -6.44 2.43
C LEU A 257 2.31 -7.66 1.77
N ASN A 258 2.79 -8.62 2.56
CA ASN A 258 3.51 -9.80 2.11
C ASN A 258 4.68 -9.46 1.16
N VAL A 259 5.52 -8.49 1.57
CA VAL A 259 6.69 -8.01 0.80
C VAL A 259 7.98 -8.14 1.60
N ALA A 260 9.08 -8.39 0.90
CA ALA A 260 10.41 -8.51 1.50
C ALA A 260 11.08 -7.15 1.73
N THR A 261 10.69 -6.11 0.98
CA THR A 261 11.28 -4.77 1.08
C THR A 261 10.21 -3.69 1.04
N ILE A 262 10.49 -2.56 1.67
CA ILE A 262 9.62 -1.38 1.73
C ILE A 262 10.42 -0.18 1.27
N LEU A 263 9.88 0.57 0.32
CA LEU A 263 10.38 1.87 -0.11
C LEU A 263 9.57 2.95 0.63
N ASP A 264 10.22 3.73 1.45
CA ASP A 264 9.65 4.86 2.18
C ASP A 264 10.33 6.16 1.74
N GLY A 265 9.63 7.29 1.85
CA GLY A 265 10.21 8.54 1.42
C GLY A 265 9.50 9.79 1.91
N SER A 266 10.15 10.91 1.66
CA SER A 266 9.61 12.24 1.95
C SER A 266 9.96 13.23 0.85
N VAL A 267 9.08 14.20 0.65
CA VAL A 267 9.24 15.29 -0.30
C VAL A 267 9.22 16.61 0.46
N ARG A 268 10.15 17.51 0.13
CA ARG A 268 10.16 18.89 0.58
C ARG A 268 10.34 19.81 -0.61
N LYS A 269 9.34 20.63 -0.87
CA LYS A 269 9.39 21.68 -1.90
C LYS A 269 9.65 23.03 -1.25
N ASP A 270 10.53 23.80 -1.86
CA ASP A 270 10.86 25.17 -1.46
C ASP A 270 11.07 26.01 -2.74
N GLY A 271 10.03 26.76 -3.12
CA GLY A 271 9.96 27.43 -4.42
C GLY A 271 10.05 26.45 -5.58
N ASN A 272 11.05 26.58 -6.44
CA ASN A 272 11.31 25.68 -7.57
C ASN A 272 12.25 24.50 -7.23
N ARG A 273 12.74 24.42 -6.00
CA ARG A 273 13.63 23.34 -5.54
C ARG A 273 12.84 22.23 -4.88
N LEU A 274 13.19 21.02 -5.26
CA LEU A 274 12.62 19.78 -4.75
C LEU A 274 13.71 18.96 -4.06
N ARG A 275 13.45 18.59 -2.81
CA ARG A 275 14.25 17.61 -2.08
C ARG A 275 13.43 16.38 -1.83
N ILE A 276 13.90 15.25 -2.35
CA ILE A 276 13.28 13.93 -2.15
C ILE A 276 14.28 13.08 -1.38
N THR A 277 13.83 12.51 -0.26
CA THR A 277 14.60 11.52 0.49
C THR A 277 13.88 10.19 0.36
N VAL A 278 14.62 9.14 0.00
CA VAL A 278 14.06 7.80 -0.24
C VAL A 278 14.91 6.78 0.50
N GLU A 279 14.26 5.79 1.09
CA GLU A 279 14.87 4.73 1.87
C GLU A 279 14.27 3.38 1.50
N LEU A 280 15.11 2.40 1.19
CA LEU A 280 14.72 1.02 0.97
C LEU A 280 15.02 0.22 2.23
N ILE A 281 14.00 -0.40 2.80
CA ILE A 281 14.04 -1.05 4.11
C ILE A 281 13.71 -2.53 3.93
N CYS A 282 14.46 -3.40 4.58
CA CYS A 282 14.15 -4.82 4.69
C CYS A 282 12.96 -5.01 5.65
N SER A 283 11.87 -5.64 5.19
CA SER A 283 10.67 -5.80 6.01
C SER A 283 10.84 -6.83 7.13
N THR A 284 11.75 -7.82 6.99
CA THR A 284 11.90 -8.89 7.98
C THR A 284 12.63 -8.45 9.24
N ASP A 285 13.56 -7.51 9.11
CA ASP A 285 14.40 -7.04 10.22
C ASP A 285 14.34 -5.53 10.45
N GLY A 286 13.70 -4.77 9.52
CA GLY A 286 13.54 -3.33 9.60
C GLY A 286 14.81 -2.55 9.27
N TYR A 287 15.86 -3.19 8.72
CA TYR A 287 17.11 -2.51 8.38
C TYR A 287 17.01 -1.79 7.04
N HIS A 288 17.62 -0.60 6.98
CA HIS A 288 17.78 0.15 5.74
C HIS A 288 18.80 -0.56 4.85
N LEU A 289 18.34 -0.97 3.67
CA LEU A 289 19.18 -1.55 2.62
C LEU A 289 19.89 -0.45 1.81
N TRP A 290 19.21 0.69 1.68
CA TRP A 290 19.68 1.83 0.92
C TRP A 290 18.93 3.09 1.34
N SER A 291 19.60 4.25 1.32
CA SER A 291 19.01 5.57 1.50
C SER A 291 19.71 6.56 0.59
N GLN A 292 18.94 7.42 -0.08
CA GLN A 292 19.48 8.46 -0.95
C GLN A 292 18.62 9.72 -0.89
N ARG A 293 19.30 10.87 -1.01
CA ARG A 293 18.68 12.19 -1.10
C ARG A 293 18.93 12.77 -2.48
N PHE A 294 17.86 13.25 -3.09
CA PHE A 294 17.86 13.90 -4.38
C PHE A 294 17.52 15.38 -4.16
N ASP A 295 18.42 16.27 -4.50
CA ASP A 295 18.21 17.72 -4.52
C ASP A 295 18.20 18.14 -6.00
N ARG A 296 17.03 18.51 -6.52
CA ARG A 296 16.81 18.82 -7.95
C ARG A 296 15.90 20.03 -8.11
N ASP A 297 15.88 20.59 -9.30
CA ASP A 297 14.83 21.52 -9.70
C ASP A 297 13.56 20.74 -10.07
N LEU A 298 12.39 21.36 -9.92
CA LEU A 298 11.09 20.72 -10.17
C LEU A 298 10.97 20.16 -11.60
N VAL A 299 11.68 20.78 -12.56
CA VAL A 299 11.76 20.37 -13.97
C VAL A 299 12.34 18.96 -14.15
N ASP A 300 13.16 18.51 -13.19
CA ASP A 300 13.89 17.23 -13.25
C ASP A 300 13.15 16.07 -12.55
N VAL A 301 11.87 16.26 -12.17
CA VAL A 301 11.13 15.28 -11.36
C VAL A 301 11.06 13.89 -11.99
N PHE A 302 10.88 13.82 -13.31
CA PHE A 302 10.84 12.54 -14.04
C PHE A 302 12.19 11.81 -13.99
N ALA A 303 13.28 12.56 -14.17
CA ALA A 303 14.62 11.99 -14.07
C ALA A 303 14.89 11.42 -12.67
N VAL A 304 14.36 12.07 -11.63
CA VAL A 304 14.47 11.58 -10.25
C VAL A 304 13.66 10.30 -10.04
N GLN A 305 12.46 10.20 -10.58
CA GLN A 305 11.64 8.98 -10.51
C GLN A 305 12.35 7.80 -11.17
N ASP A 306 12.91 8.00 -12.37
CA ASP A 306 13.68 6.98 -13.08
C ASP A 306 14.95 6.58 -12.30
N GLU A 307 15.65 7.56 -11.70
CA GLU A 307 16.84 7.33 -10.89
C GLU A 307 16.51 6.55 -9.61
N ILE A 308 15.38 6.84 -8.95
CA ILE A 308 14.89 6.09 -7.78
C ILE A 308 14.55 4.66 -8.18
N ALA A 309 13.74 4.48 -9.23
CA ALA A 309 13.36 3.15 -9.71
C ALA A 309 14.57 2.31 -10.11
N GLY A 310 15.51 2.90 -10.86
CA GLY A 310 16.78 2.27 -11.24
C GLY A 310 17.64 1.87 -10.05
N SER A 311 17.68 2.70 -9.00
CA SER A 311 18.43 2.42 -7.77
C SER A 311 17.82 1.26 -7.00
N VAL A 312 16.49 1.22 -6.86
CA VAL A 312 15.76 0.09 -6.24
C VAL A 312 16.04 -1.22 -6.97
N VAL A 313 15.93 -1.21 -8.31
CA VAL A 313 16.25 -2.38 -9.15
C VAL A 313 17.70 -2.83 -8.96
N SER A 314 18.63 -1.89 -8.93
CA SER A 314 20.05 -2.19 -8.72
C SER A 314 20.31 -2.87 -7.38
N MET A 315 19.64 -2.42 -6.31
CA MET A 315 19.74 -3.02 -4.98
C MET A 315 19.11 -4.42 -4.92
N LEU A 316 18.06 -4.66 -5.70
CA LEU A 316 17.36 -5.94 -5.75
C LEU A 316 17.97 -6.93 -6.76
N LYS A 317 18.91 -6.47 -7.63
CA LYS A 317 19.54 -7.27 -8.72
C LYS A 317 20.17 -8.59 -8.30
N GLY A 318 20.66 -8.70 -7.06
CA GLY A 318 21.19 -9.97 -6.54
C GLY A 318 20.13 -11.08 -6.38
N ARG A 319 18.84 -10.73 -6.49
CA ARG A 319 17.69 -11.62 -6.36
C ARG A 319 16.83 -11.70 -7.63
N LEU A 320 17.09 -10.84 -8.63
CA LEU A 320 16.40 -10.84 -9.94
C LEU A 320 17.17 -11.73 -10.92
N ALA A 321 16.46 -12.53 -11.73
CA ALA A 321 17.07 -13.36 -12.75
C ALA A 321 17.84 -12.51 -13.78
N ALA A 322 18.93 -13.06 -14.33
CA ALA A 322 19.87 -12.35 -15.20
C ALA A 322 19.25 -11.77 -16.49
N ASP A 323 18.08 -12.24 -16.90
CA ASP A 323 17.38 -11.83 -18.13
C ASP A 323 16.49 -10.59 -17.98
N SER A 324 16.33 -10.04 -16.76
CA SER A 324 15.48 -8.87 -16.51
C SER A 324 16.14 -7.54 -16.91
N ARG A 325 16.86 -7.51 -18.02
CA ARG A 325 17.34 -6.29 -18.69
C ARG A 325 16.25 -5.66 -19.56
N THR A 326 15.03 -5.62 -19.09
CA THR A 326 14.01 -4.84 -19.77
C THR A 326 14.36 -3.38 -19.57
N ALA A 327 14.58 -2.70 -20.67
CA ALA A 327 14.80 -1.26 -20.70
C ALA A 327 13.74 -0.58 -19.85
N LEU A 328 14.16 0.24 -18.89
CA LEU A 328 13.34 1.32 -18.39
C LEU A 328 12.82 2.03 -19.64
N VAL A 329 11.51 2.00 -19.87
CA VAL A 329 10.88 2.63 -21.02
C VAL A 329 11.43 4.04 -21.10
N ALA A 330 11.89 4.44 -22.29
CA ALA A 330 12.43 5.77 -22.49
C ALA A 330 11.43 6.80 -21.95
N PRO A 331 11.86 7.72 -21.06
CA PRO A 331 10.94 8.63 -20.40
C PRO A 331 10.24 9.46 -21.47
N HIS A 332 8.91 9.33 -21.57
CA HIS A 332 8.12 10.32 -22.26
C HIS A 332 8.24 11.59 -21.40
N ARG A 333 8.93 12.61 -21.91
CA ARG A 333 9.06 13.91 -21.25
C ARG A 333 7.74 14.66 -21.47
N HIS A 334 6.80 14.46 -20.56
CA HIS A 334 5.57 15.23 -20.54
C HIS A 334 5.83 16.68 -20.10
N ASP A 335 4.97 17.59 -20.50
CA ASP A 335 4.93 18.93 -19.96
C ASP A 335 4.69 18.86 -18.44
N LEU A 336 5.40 19.67 -17.66
CA LEU A 336 5.36 19.63 -16.18
C LEU A 336 3.99 20.03 -15.63
N ASP A 337 3.34 21.00 -16.28
CA ASP A 337 1.99 21.42 -15.89
C ASP A 337 0.99 20.29 -16.21
N ALA A 338 1.14 19.63 -17.39
CA ALA A 338 0.34 18.46 -17.75
C ALA A 338 0.48 17.33 -16.71
N TYR A 339 1.70 17.07 -16.26
CA TYR A 339 1.96 16.09 -15.22
C TYR A 339 1.30 16.47 -13.88
N GLY A 340 1.40 17.73 -13.48
CA GLY A 340 0.74 18.23 -12.27
C GLY A 340 -0.77 18.00 -12.30
N PHE A 341 -1.44 18.36 -13.40
CA PHE A 341 -2.86 18.13 -13.59
C PHE A 341 -3.23 16.63 -13.63
N TYR A 342 -2.39 15.79 -14.24
CA TYR A 342 -2.60 14.34 -14.22
C TYR A 342 -2.58 13.78 -12.80
N LEU A 343 -1.59 14.16 -11.97
CA LEU A 343 -1.51 13.73 -10.57
C LEU A 343 -2.72 14.19 -9.75
N GLU A 344 -3.15 15.44 -9.96
CA GLU A 344 -4.34 16.00 -9.33
C GLU A 344 -5.61 15.24 -9.76
N GLY A 345 -5.72 14.90 -11.04
CA GLY A 345 -6.78 14.05 -11.58
C GLY A 345 -6.81 12.67 -10.89
N ARG A 346 -5.67 12.02 -10.73
CA ARG A 346 -5.54 10.75 -10.01
C ARG A 346 -5.92 10.88 -8.53
N TYR A 347 -5.49 11.93 -7.87
CA TYR A 347 -5.84 12.20 -6.48
C TYR A 347 -7.36 12.33 -6.28
N HIS A 348 -8.03 13.13 -7.11
CA HIS A 348 -9.48 13.28 -7.07
C HIS A 348 -10.20 11.97 -7.40
N TRP A 349 -9.76 11.24 -8.42
CA TRP A 349 -10.34 9.94 -8.79
C TRP A 349 -10.32 8.93 -7.65
N ASN A 350 -9.25 8.89 -6.84
CA ASN A 350 -9.10 7.97 -5.72
C ASN A 350 -10.12 8.19 -4.59
N LYS A 351 -10.72 9.38 -4.48
CA LYS A 351 -11.75 9.69 -3.46
C LYS A 351 -13.11 9.08 -3.75
N ARG A 352 -13.38 8.67 -4.99
CA ARG A 352 -14.58 7.91 -5.42
C ARG A 352 -15.93 8.56 -5.13
N THR A 353 -16.01 9.86 -4.84
CA THR A 353 -17.27 10.58 -4.75
C THR A 353 -17.63 11.23 -6.08
N GLU A 354 -18.93 11.48 -6.33
CA GLU A 354 -19.41 12.06 -7.60
C GLU A 354 -18.70 13.38 -7.91
N ASP A 355 -18.62 14.31 -6.93
CA ASP A 355 -18.00 15.61 -7.12
C ASP A 355 -16.49 15.51 -7.38
N GLU A 356 -15.82 14.61 -6.68
CA GLU A 356 -14.38 14.40 -6.88
C GLU A 356 -14.09 13.72 -8.22
N LEU A 357 -14.92 12.80 -8.67
CA LEU A 357 -14.80 12.20 -10.01
C LEU A 357 -15.02 13.24 -11.13
N LYS A 358 -15.95 14.18 -10.97
CA LYS A 358 -16.12 15.29 -11.91
C LYS A 358 -14.91 16.22 -11.94
N LYS A 359 -14.32 16.54 -10.76
CA LYS A 359 -13.07 17.30 -10.70
C LYS A 359 -11.92 16.56 -11.37
N SER A 360 -11.83 15.25 -11.17
CA SER A 360 -10.85 14.39 -11.81
C SER A 360 -10.89 14.48 -13.32
N VAL A 361 -12.09 14.45 -13.93
CA VAL A 361 -12.26 14.65 -15.37
C VAL A 361 -11.67 15.99 -15.81
N GLY A 362 -12.01 17.10 -15.12
CA GLY A 362 -11.48 18.43 -15.45
C GLY A 362 -9.96 18.52 -15.36
N CYS A 363 -9.36 17.88 -14.35
CA CYS A 363 -7.90 17.83 -14.23
C CYS A 363 -7.26 17.07 -15.40
N PHE A 364 -7.83 15.92 -15.81
CA PHE A 364 -7.32 15.20 -16.97
C PHE A 364 -7.52 15.96 -18.28
N GLU A 365 -8.62 16.69 -18.44
CA GLU A 365 -8.84 17.59 -19.59
C GLU A 365 -7.74 18.66 -19.65
N HIS A 366 -7.41 19.31 -18.53
CA HIS A 366 -6.30 20.27 -18.48
C HIS A 366 -4.94 19.63 -18.79
N ALA A 367 -4.70 18.40 -18.32
CA ALA A 367 -3.47 17.67 -18.66
C ALA A 367 -3.36 17.41 -20.16
N ILE A 368 -4.46 17.00 -20.80
CA ILE A 368 -4.55 16.73 -22.24
C ILE A 368 -4.40 18.02 -23.06
N ASP A 369 -4.99 19.13 -22.61
CA ASP A 369 -4.84 20.43 -23.28
C ASP A 369 -3.39 20.91 -23.30
N ARG A 370 -2.63 20.62 -22.23
CA ARG A 370 -1.20 20.97 -22.14
C ARG A 370 -0.31 20.00 -22.93
N ASP A 371 -0.61 18.71 -22.88
CA ASP A 371 0.13 17.67 -23.59
C ASP A 371 -0.85 16.69 -24.28
N PRO A 372 -1.25 16.96 -25.53
CA PRO A 372 -2.13 16.07 -26.28
C PRO A 372 -1.56 14.68 -26.58
N GLY A 373 -0.26 14.46 -26.29
CA GLY A 373 0.42 13.16 -26.38
C GLY A 373 0.39 12.35 -25.09
N TYR A 374 -0.28 12.81 -24.02
CA TYR A 374 -0.27 12.16 -22.71
C TYR A 374 -1.30 11.02 -22.63
N ALA A 375 -0.92 9.81 -23.08
CA ALA A 375 -1.81 8.64 -23.15
C ALA A 375 -2.45 8.28 -21.80
N GLN A 376 -1.70 8.38 -20.70
CA GLN A 376 -2.19 8.06 -19.35
C GLN A 376 -3.28 9.04 -18.89
N ALA A 377 -3.24 10.31 -19.30
CA ALA A 377 -4.27 11.29 -18.97
C ALA A 377 -5.59 10.93 -19.66
N TYR A 378 -5.55 10.50 -20.92
CA TYR A 378 -6.73 9.98 -21.62
C TYR A 378 -7.30 8.73 -20.95
N ALA A 379 -6.45 7.78 -20.56
CA ALA A 379 -6.88 6.56 -19.86
C ALA A 379 -7.48 6.88 -18.48
N GLY A 380 -6.91 7.83 -17.74
CA GLY A 380 -7.42 8.30 -16.45
C GLY A 380 -8.78 9.00 -16.58
N MET A 381 -8.95 9.84 -17.62
CA MET A 381 -10.23 10.49 -17.93
C MET A 381 -11.31 9.45 -18.28
N ALA A 382 -10.96 8.44 -19.08
CA ALA A 382 -11.87 7.34 -19.41
C ALA A 382 -12.30 6.56 -18.16
N ASP A 383 -11.37 6.25 -17.27
CA ASP A 383 -11.63 5.57 -16.00
C ASP A 383 -12.59 6.39 -15.11
N ALA A 384 -12.42 7.72 -15.06
CA ALA A 384 -13.34 8.61 -14.36
C ALA A 384 -14.76 8.57 -14.96
N TYR A 385 -14.90 8.62 -16.27
CA TYR A 385 -16.20 8.48 -16.94
C TYR A 385 -16.84 7.11 -16.72
N ILE A 386 -16.08 6.02 -16.80
CA ILE A 386 -16.56 4.66 -16.52
C ILE A 386 -17.09 4.58 -15.09
N THR A 387 -16.33 5.11 -14.13
CA THR A 387 -16.72 5.11 -12.72
C THR A 387 -18.00 5.93 -12.49
N LEU A 388 -18.13 7.11 -13.10
CA LEU A 388 -19.35 7.92 -13.03
C LEU A 388 -20.57 7.18 -13.59
N GLY A 389 -20.41 6.44 -14.68
CA GLY A 389 -21.49 5.66 -15.29
C GLY A 389 -21.85 4.40 -14.52
N THR A 390 -20.86 3.65 -14.03
CA THR A 390 -21.07 2.38 -13.30
C THR A 390 -21.59 2.59 -11.87
N TYR A 391 -21.25 3.71 -11.24
CA TYR A 391 -21.76 4.09 -9.92
C TYR A 391 -23.10 4.84 -9.98
N GLY A 392 -23.73 4.93 -11.15
CA GLY A 392 -25.03 5.59 -11.31
C GLY A 392 -25.01 7.10 -11.02
N ALA A 393 -23.84 7.74 -10.99
CA ALA A 393 -23.73 9.19 -10.81
C ALA A 393 -24.14 9.97 -12.08
N MET A 394 -23.87 9.39 -13.26
CA MET A 394 -24.27 9.93 -14.55
C MET A 394 -24.87 8.83 -15.44
N ARG A 395 -25.70 9.22 -16.41
CA ARG A 395 -26.28 8.25 -17.36
C ARG A 395 -25.17 7.59 -18.18
N PRO A 396 -25.13 6.25 -18.27
CA PRO A 396 -24.12 5.55 -19.07
C PRO A 396 -24.05 6.04 -20.53
N LYS A 397 -25.20 6.36 -21.13
CA LYS A 397 -25.27 6.91 -22.50
C LYS A 397 -24.51 8.24 -22.68
N ASP A 398 -24.37 9.03 -21.62
CA ASP A 398 -23.73 10.34 -21.69
C ASP A 398 -22.19 10.22 -21.49
N VAL A 399 -21.74 9.27 -20.69
CA VAL A 399 -20.33 9.14 -20.27
C VAL A 399 -19.57 8.03 -20.98
N MET A 400 -20.19 6.89 -21.28
CA MET A 400 -19.48 5.76 -21.92
C MET A 400 -18.98 6.08 -23.34
N PRO A 401 -19.71 6.84 -24.20
CA PRO A 401 -19.15 7.28 -25.48
C PRO A 401 -17.92 8.18 -25.33
N ARG A 402 -17.89 9.03 -24.29
CA ARG A 402 -16.73 9.89 -23.99
C ARG A 402 -15.54 9.03 -23.51
N ALA A 403 -15.78 8.05 -22.64
CA ALA A 403 -14.77 7.08 -22.24
C ALA A 403 -14.18 6.34 -23.45
N LYS A 404 -15.02 5.88 -24.39
CA LYS A 404 -14.57 5.20 -25.62
C LYS A 404 -13.65 6.08 -26.46
N GLY A 405 -14.05 7.33 -26.74
CA GLY A 405 -13.22 8.26 -27.50
C GLY A 405 -11.86 8.54 -26.83
N ALA A 406 -11.85 8.68 -25.50
CA ALA A 406 -10.62 8.85 -24.74
C ALA A 406 -9.73 7.60 -24.82
N LEU A 407 -10.29 6.39 -24.71
CA LEU A 407 -9.55 5.13 -24.81
C LEU A 407 -8.98 4.89 -26.22
N GLU A 408 -9.73 5.20 -27.25
CA GLU A 408 -9.25 5.16 -28.63
C GLU A 408 -8.02 6.05 -28.77
N ARG A 409 -8.09 7.28 -28.26
CA ARG A 409 -6.97 8.21 -28.33
C ARG A 409 -5.78 7.76 -27.48
N ALA A 410 -6.01 7.23 -26.27
CA ALA A 410 -4.94 6.68 -25.43
C ALA A 410 -4.17 5.57 -26.14
N LEU A 411 -4.89 4.64 -26.80
CA LEU A 411 -4.29 3.50 -27.50
C LEU A 411 -3.69 3.82 -28.86
N GLU A 412 -4.10 4.93 -29.50
CA GLU A 412 -3.42 5.48 -30.68
C GLU A 412 -2.04 6.03 -30.30
N ILE A 413 -1.90 6.64 -29.11
CA ILE A 413 -0.65 7.22 -28.62
C ILE A 413 0.25 6.12 -28.06
N ASP A 414 -0.29 5.22 -27.22
CA ASP A 414 0.46 4.14 -26.58
C ASP A 414 -0.31 2.80 -26.64
N THR A 415 0.07 1.93 -27.55
CA THR A 415 -0.49 0.59 -27.71
C THR A 415 -0.08 -0.40 -26.60
N GLY A 416 0.85 0.00 -25.72
CA GLY A 416 1.33 -0.79 -24.58
C GLY A 416 0.62 -0.47 -23.26
N LEU A 417 -0.32 0.46 -23.24
CA LEU A 417 -0.98 0.95 -22.03
C LEU A 417 -2.03 -0.05 -21.50
N GLY A 418 -1.62 -0.92 -20.56
CA GLY A 418 -2.48 -1.97 -19.99
C GLY A 418 -3.74 -1.43 -19.31
N GLU A 419 -3.68 -0.26 -18.66
CA GLU A 419 -4.82 0.42 -18.04
C GLU A 419 -5.89 0.78 -19.06
N ALA A 420 -5.50 1.26 -20.24
CA ALA A 420 -6.46 1.58 -21.30
C ALA A 420 -7.19 0.33 -21.82
N TYR A 421 -6.48 -0.80 -21.93
CA TYR A 421 -7.13 -2.08 -22.26
C TYR A 421 -8.08 -2.54 -21.16
N THR A 422 -7.72 -2.39 -19.88
CA THR A 422 -8.60 -2.72 -18.75
C THR A 422 -9.89 -1.91 -18.80
N CYS A 423 -9.79 -0.60 -18.98
CA CYS A 423 -10.92 0.31 -19.11
C CYS A 423 -11.78 -0.01 -20.34
N ARG A 424 -11.16 -0.30 -21.50
CA ARG A 424 -11.89 -0.66 -22.72
C ARG A 424 -12.62 -1.99 -22.59
N GLY A 425 -12.00 -2.97 -21.95
CA GLY A 425 -12.64 -4.24 -21.60
C GLY A 425 -13.89 -4.03 -20.74
N CYS A 426 -13.80 -3.17 -19.72
CA CYS A 426 -14.93 -2.80 -18.88
C CYS A 426 -16.08 -2.16 -19.71
N VAL A 427 -15.80 -1.15 -20.52
CA VAL A 427 -16.84 -0.51 -21.36
C VAL A 427 -17.49 -1.50 -22.32
N ARG A 428 -16.69 -2.37 -22.97
CA ARG A 428 -17.19 -3.42 -23.87
C ARG A 428 -18.09 -4.43 -23.17
N ALA A 429 -17.79 -4.78 -21.92
CA ALA A 429 -18.60 -5.69 -21.11
C ALA A 429 -19.88 -5.01 -20.62
N VAL A 430 -19.76 -3.88 -19.88
CA VAL A 430 -20.89 -3.32 -19.13
C VAL A 430 -21.81 -2.41 -19.97
N TYR A 431 -21.32 -1.89 -21.10
CA TYR A 431 -22.08 -0.96 -21.93
C TYR A 431 -22.36 -1.50 -23.34
N ASP A 432 -21.35 -2.06 -24.03
CA ASP A 432 -21.50 -2.57 -25.40
C ASP A 432 -22.05 -4.00 -25.44
N TRP A 433 -21.94 -4.75 -24.33
CA TRP A 433 -22.25 -6.20 -24.22
C TRP A 433 -21.51 -7.02 -25.27
N SER A 434 -20.27 -6.60 -25.57
CA SER A 434 -19.38 -7.29 -26.52
C SER A 434 -18.40 -8.18 -25.73
N TRP A 435 -18.91 -9.29 -25.19
CA TRP A 435 -18.21 -10.15 -24.23
C TRP A 435 -16.89 -10.70 -24.76
N SER A 436 -16.84 -11.16 -26.02
CA SER A 436 -15.62 -11.71 -26.61
C SER A 436 -14.52 -10.65 -26.81
N ASP A 437 -14.92 -9.41 -27.17
CA ASP A 437 -13.96 -8.32 -27.32
C ASP A 437 -13.50 -7.80 -25.96
N ALA A 438 -14.39 -7.80 -24.96
CA ALA A 438 -14.06 -7.45 -23.58
C ALA A 438 -13.02 -8.44 -23.01
N GLU A 439 -13.23 -9.73 -23.20
CA GLU A 439 -12.28 -10.77 -22.76
C GLU A 439 -10.91 -10.58 -23.39
N ARG A 440 -10.86 -10.32 -24.70
CA ARG A 440 -9.61 -10.07 -25.41
C ARG A 440 -8.85 -8.87 -24.82
N ASP A 441 -9.55 -7.79 -24.51
CA ASP A 441 -8.95 -6.61 -23.92
C ASP A 441 -8.44 -6.86 -22.49
N PHE A 442 -9.22 -7.54 -21.63
CA PHE A 442 -8.77 -7.89 -20.28
C PHE A 442 -7.55 -8.80 -20.31
N ARG A 443 -7.55 -9.83 -21.16
CA ARG A 443 -6.37 -10.70 -21.33
C ARG A 443 -5.17 -9.91 -21.82
N ARG A 444 -5.37 -9.01 -22.79
CA ARG A 444 -4.30 -8.14 -23.27
C ARG A 444 -3.73 -7.23 -22.19
N ALA A 445 -4.60 -6.67 -21.32
CA ALA A 445 -4.18 -5.87 -20.18
C ALA A 445 -3.30 -6.67 -19.21
N ILE A 446 -3.70 -7.92 -18.90
CA ILE A 446 -2.96 -8.84 -18.02
C ILE A 446 -1.62 -9.25 -18.66
N GLU A 447 -1.57 -9.53 -19.97
CA GLU A 447 -0.33 -9.81 -20.68
C GLU A 447 0.66 -8.63 -20.61
N LEU A 448 0.17 -7.40 -20.81
CA LEU A 448 0.98 -6.19 -20.76
C LEU A 448 1.45 -5.85 -19.34
N ARG A 449 0.59 -6.08 -18.34
CA ARG A 449 0.86 -5.76 -16.93
C ARG A 449 0.35 -6.86 -15.99
N PRO A 450 1.07 -7.99 -15.86
CA PRO A 450 0.65 -9.11 -15.01
C PRO A 450 0.55 -8.75 -13.52
N SER A 451 1.23 -7.69 -13.08
CA SER A 451 1.22 -7.20 -11.70
C SER A 451 0.15 -6.13 -11.42
N TYR A 452 -0.77 -5.88 -12.36
CA TYR A 452 -1.83 -4.88 -12.20
C TYR A 452 -3.12 -5.50 -11.63
N PRO A 453 -3.39 -5.37 -10.33
CA PRO A 453 -4.49 -6.07 -9.68
C PRO A 453 -5.88 -5.66 -10.20
N THR A 454 -6.03 -4.42 -10.69
CA THR A 454 -7.29 -3.93 -11.25
C THR A 454 -7.70 -4.68 -12.51
N ALA A 455 -6.73 -5.08 -13.36
CA ALA A 455 -7.03 -5.86 -14.56
C ALA A 455 -7.66 -7.22 -14.21
N HIS A 456 -7.06 -7.95 -13.28
CA HIS A 456 -7.59 -9.22 -12.77
C HIS A 456 -8.94 -9.03 -12.09
N HIS A 457 -9.06 -8.03 -11.22
CA HIS A 457 -10.29 -7.72 -10.50
C HIS A 457 -11.44 -7.38 -11.44
N TRP A 458 -11.23 -6.45 -12.40
CA TRP A 458 -12.26 -6.03 -13.32
C TRP A 458 -12.62 -7.11 -14.34
N TYR A 459 -11.64 -7.92 -14.77
CA TYR A 459 -11.91 -9.08 -15.61
C TYR A 459 -12.85 -10.06 -14.89
N ALA A 460 -12.57 -10.37 -13.61
CA ALA A 460 -13.42 -11.24 -12.83
C ALA A 460 -14.86 -10.70 -12.70
N ILE A 461 -15.02 -9.45 -12.25
CA ILE A 461 -16.31 -8.91 -11.84
C ILE A 461 -17.15 -8.38 -13.01
N ASN A 462 -16.52 -7.74 -13.99
CA ASN A 462 -17.25 -7.12 -15.10
C ASN A 462 -17.40 -8.04 -16.31
N HIS A 463 -16.68 -9.17 -16.35
CA HIS A 463 -16.79 -10.11 -17.45
C HIS A 463 -17.12 -11.55 -17.00
N LEU A 464 -16.25 -12.18 -16.21
CA LEU A 464 -16.40 -13.62 -15.89
C LEU A 464 -17.66 -13.90 -15.07
N VAL A 465 -17.96 -13.06 -14.05
CA VAL A 465 -19.19 -13.20 -13.24
C VAL A 465 -20.44 -13.00 -14.09
N PRO A 466 -20.62 -11.93 -14.88
CA PRO A 466 -21.77 -11.75 -15.76
C PRO A 466 -22.07 -12.92 -16.70
N VAL A 467 -21.02 -13.55 -17.25
CA VAL A 467 -21.19 -14.71 -18.16
C VAL A 467 -21.25 -16.06 -17.43
N GLY A 468 -21.26 -16.08 -16.08
CA GLY A 468 -21.42 -17.27 -15.27
C GLY A 468 -20.16 -18.12 -15.09
N ARG A 469 -18.97 -17.61 -15.44
CA ARG A 469 -17.67 -18.31 -15.31
C ARG A 469 -17.08 -18.12 -13.92
N PHE A 470 -17.76 -18.60 -12.88
CA PHE A 470 -17.45 -18.32 -11.47
C PHE A 470 -16.11 -18.91 -10.98
N ASP A 471 -15.71 -20.07 -11.50
CA ASP A 471 -14.44 -20.70 -11.12
C ASP A 471 -13.25 -19.87 -11.61
N GLU A 472 -13.30 -19.42 -12.85
CA GLU A 472 -12.27 -18.55 -13.42
C GLU A 472 -12.27 -17.17 -12.72
N ALA A 473 -13.45 -16.63 -12.39
CA ALA A 473 -13.55 -15.42 -11.59
C ALA A 473 -12.91 -15.57 -10.20
N THR A 474 -13.01 -16.75 -9.60
CA THR A 474 -12.35 -17.06 -8.32
C THR A 474 -10.82 -17.01 -8.44
N GLU A 475 -10.26 -17.59 -9.52
CA GLU A 475 -8.82 -17.57 -9.77
C GLU A 475 -8.31 -16.15 -10.03
N GLU A 476 -9.03 -15.37 -10.84
CA GLU A 476 -8.65 -13.98 -11.11
C GLU A 476 -8.74 -13.09 -9.86
N LEU A 477 -9.78 -13.25 -9.03
CA LEU A 477 -9.88 -12.55 -7.74
C LEU A 477 -8.78 -12.97 -6.77
N ARG A 478 -8.38 -14.24 -6.78
CA ARG A 478 -7.24 -14.71 -5.98
C ARG A 478 -5.94 -14.05 -6.43
N HIS A 479 -5.67 -14.00 -7.75
CA HIS A 479 -4.52 -13.30 -8.29
C HIS A 479 -4.52 -11.81 -7.93
N ALA A 480 -5.68 -11.14 -8.02
CA ALA A 480 -5.83 -9.76 -7.61
C ALA A 480 -5.50 -9.54 -6.12
N LEU A 481 -5.93 -10.47 -5.24
CA LEU A 481 -5.64 -10.42 -3.80
C LEU A 481 -4.18 -10.79 -3.47
N ASP A 482 -3.55 -11.65 -4.25
CA ASP A 482 -2.12 -11.94 -4.10
C ASP A 482 -1.25 -10.70 -4.43
N LEU A 483 -1.74 -9.83 -5.34
CA LEU A 483 -1.11 -8.56 -5.72
C LEU A 483 -1.50 -7.40 -4.78
N ASP A 484 -2.74 -7.40 -4.26
CA ASP A 484 -3.29 -6.33 -3.41
C ASP A 484 -4.03 -6.94 -2.19
N PRO A 485 -3.30 -7.46 -1.19
CA PRO A 485 -3.86 -8.29 -0.13
C PRO A 485 -4.79 -7.54 0.84
N LEU A 486 -4.69 -6.21 0.92
CA LEU A 486 -5.51 -5.39 1.81
C LEU A 486 -6.65 -4.65 1.08
N ALA A 487 -6.82 -4.85 -0.23
CA ALA A 487 -7.86 -4.18 -1.02
C ALA A 487 -9.26 -4.61 -0.59
N ILE A 488 -9.92 -3.77 0.20
CA ILE A 488 -11.28 -4.01 0.71
C ILE A 488 -12.28 -4.22 -0.44
N ALA A 489 -12.12 -3.45 -1.54
CA ALA A 489 -12.97 -3.60 -2.72
C ALA A 489 -12.84 -4.99 -3.36
N ILE A 490 -11.61 -5.54 -3.50
CA ILE A 490 -11.39 -6.89 -4.05
C ILE A 490 -11.95 -7.95 -3.11
N LYS A 491 -11.73 -7.81 -1.78
CA LYS A 491 -12.32 -8.72 -0.77
C LYS A 491 -13.85 -8.71 -0.81
N THR A 492 -14.45 -7.52 -0.95
CA THR A 492 -15.91 -7.40 -1.14
C THR A 492 -16.37 -8.12 -2.41
N SER A 493 -15.59 -8.02 -3.49
CA SER A 493 -15.89 -8.67 -4.76
C SER A 493 -15.83 -10.20 -4.69
N VAL A 494 -15.03 -10.78 -3.78
CA VAL A 494 -15.07 -12.22 -3.50
C VAL A 494 -16.44 -12.62 -2.95
N GLY A 495 -16.95 -11.89 -1.96
CA GLY A 495 -18.29 -12.12 -1.40
C GLY A 495 -19.40 -11.85 -2.40
N MET A 496 -19.26 -10.77 -3.20
CA MET A 496 -20.19 -10.44 -4.30
C MET A 496 -20.26 -11.57 -5.35
N LYS A 497 -19.11 -12.16 -5.74
CA LYS A 497 -19.07 -13.32 -6.63
C LYS A 497 -19.82 -14.51 -6.02
N CYS A 498 -19.62 -14.78 -4.72
CA CYS A 498 -20.33 -15.85 -4.04
C CYS A 498 -21.86 -15.59 -4.01
N TYR A 499 -22.29 -14.35 -3.76
CA TYR A 499 -23.69 -13.93 -3.83
C TYR A 499 -24.30 -14.22 -5.22
N PHE A 500 -23.64 -13.80 -6.30
CA PHE A 500 -24.11 -14.04 -7.66
C PHE A 500 -24.07 -15.52 -8.07
N ALA A 501 -23.20 -16.31 -7.47
CA ALA A 501 -23.12 -17.76 -7.69
C ALA A 501 -24.16 -18.55 -6.86
N GLY A 502 -24.99 -17.89 -6.03
CA GLY A 502 -25.93 -18.57 -5.12
C GLY A 502 -25.24 -19.23 -3.91
N GLN A 503 -23.94 -19.01 -3.70
CA GLN A 503 -23.14 -19.56 -2.60
C GLN A 503 -23.28 -18.67 -1.36
N TYR A 504 -24.50 -18.59 -0.79
CA TYR A 504 -24.82 -17.57 0.22
C TYR A 504 -24.05 -17.71 1.52
N ASP A 505 -23.81 -18.94 2.02
CA ASP A 505 -23.02 -19.16 3.24
C ASP A 505 -21.56 -18.67 3.06
N ASP A 506 -21.00 -18.90 1.88
CA ASP A 506 -19.67 -18.41 1.53
C ASP A 506 -19.67 -16.88 1.40
N ALA A 507 -20.71 -16.30 0.80
CA ALA A 507 -20.87 -14.85 0.70
C ALA A 507 -20.93 -14.21 2.09
N VAL A 508 -21.75 -14.73 3.01
CA VAL A 508 -21.82 -14.25 4.40
C VAL A 508 -20.44 -14.32 5.06
N ARG A 509 -19.73 -15.44 4.93
CA ARG A 509 -18.42 -15.63 5.55
C ARG A 509 -17.40 -14.62 5.03
N GLU A 510 -17.29 -14.42 3.72
CA GLU A 510 -16.28 -13.55 3.13
C GLU A 510 -16.61 -12.06 3.33
N LEU A 511 -17.89 -11.68 3.25
CA LEU A 511 -18.33 -10.30 3.52
C LEU A 511 -18.18 -9.93 5.00
N SER A 512 -18.51 -10.83 5.93
CA SER A 512 -18.31 -10.62 7.36
C SER A 512 -16.84 -10.40 7.70
N LYS A 513 -15.92 -11.21 7.16
CA LYS A 513 -14.48 -11.00 7.30
C LYS A 513 -14.02 -9.63 6.75
N THR A 514 -14.62 -9.21 5.64
CA THR A 514 -14.30 -7.91 5.04
C THR A 514 -14.75 -6.75 5.94
N ILE A 515 -15.94 -6.84 6.54
CA ILE A 515 -16.49 -5.86 7.49
C ILE A 515 -15.67 -5.81 8.79
N GLU A 516 -15.16 -6.97 9.26
CA GLU A 516 -14.24 -7.02 10.41
C GLU A 516 -12.93 -6.28 10.15
N LEU A 517 -12.44 -6.30 8.90
CA LEU A 517 -11.23 -5.56 8.51
C LEU A 517 -11.48 -4.05 8.34
N ASP A 518 -12.61 -3.69 7.73
CA ASP A 518 -13.02 -2.30 7.55
C ASP A 518 -14.56 -2.19 7.62
N GLY A 519 -15.06 -1.88 8.79
CA GLY A 519 -16.50 -1.69 9.03
C GLY A 519 -17.10 -0.44 8.39
N SER A 520 -16.27 0.46 7.84
CA SER A 520 -16.71 1.71 7.17
C SER A 520 -17.02 1.52 5.67
N PHE A 521 -16.68 0.38 5.08
CA PHE A 521 -16.91 0.13 3.67
C PHE A 521 -18.35 -0.33 3.40
N GLY A 522 -19.24 0.60 3.06
CA GLY A 522 -20.68 0.37 2.93
C GLY A 522 -21.08 -0.70 1.91
N MET A 523 -20.30 -0.91 0.83
CA MET A 523 -20.59 -1.90 -0.19
C MET A 523 -20.54 -3.35 0.33
N ALA A 524 -19.64 -3.67 1.28
CA ALA A 524 -19.58 -4.98 1.91
C ALA A 524 -20.87 -5.27 2.70
N ARG A 525 -21.37 -4.26 3.44
CA ARG A 525 -22.66 -4.38 4.17
C ARG A 525 -23.85 -4.48 3.22
N PHE A 526 -23.82 -3.73 2.12
CA PHE A 526 -24.85 -3.82 1.08
C PHE A 526 -24.98 -5.25 0.54
N PHE A 527 -23.88 -5.89 0.13
CA PHE A 527 -23.93 -7.25 -0.36
C PHE A 527 -24.25 -8.28 0.72
N LEU A 528 -23.84 -8.04 1.99
CA LEU A 528 -24.22 -8.89 3.11
C LEU A 528 -25.72 -8.82 3.37
N GLY A 529 -26.31 -7.62 3.35
CA GLY A 529 -27.76 -7.44 3.48
C GLY A 529 -28.53 -8.06 2.32
N ALA A 530 -28.05 -7.89 1.07
CA ALA A 530 -28.63 -8.55 -0.09
C ALA A 530 -28.56 -10.09 0.03
N THR A 531 -27.43 -10.62 0.54
CA THR A 531 -27.27 -12.07 0.77
C THR A 531 -28.25 -12.57 1.82
N TYR A 532 -28.42 -11.88 2.95
CA TYR A 532 -29.40 -12.23 3.97
C TYR A 532 -30.85 -12.17 3.45
N THR A 533 -31.14 -11.27 2.52
CA THR A 533 -32.46 -11.18 1.87
C THR A 533 -32.77 -12.47 1.12
N GLU A 534 -31.84 -12.97 0.29
CA GLU A 534 -32.01 -14.22 -0.46
C GLU A 534 -32.09 -15.45 0.46
N MET A 535 -31.46 -15.39 1.64
CA MET A 535 -31.57 -16.42 2.67
C MET A 535 -32.85 -16.29 3.53
N SER A 536 -33.76 -15.36 3.24
CA SER A 536 -34.95 -15.05 4.04
C SER A 536 -34.66 -14.63 5.50
N ARG A 537 -33.43 -14.18 5.78
CA ARG A 537 -32.99 -13.66 7.07
C ARG A 537 -33.27 -12.16 7.16
N TYR A 538 -34.54 -11.80 7.13
CA TYR A 538 -34.97 -10.41 6.95
C TYR A 538 -34.50 -9.44 8.06
N PRO A 539 -34.52 -9.81 9.37
CA PRO A 539 -34.03 -8.91 10.41
C PRO A 539 -32.56 -8.52 10.22
N GLU A 540 -31.71 -9.50 9.88
CA GLU A 540 -30.29 -9.25 9.62
C GLU A 540 -30.10 -8.48 8.33
N ALA A 541 -30.91 -8.75 7.29
CA ALA A 541 -30.88 -8.02 6.03
C ALA A 541 -31.17 -6.52 6.24
N PHE A 542 -32.22 -6.18 7.00
CA PHE A 542 -32.52 -4.78 7.36
C PHE A 542 -31.37 -4.12 8.12
N ALA A 543 -30.82 -4.80 9.12
CA ALA A 543 -29.71 -4.25 9.92
C ALA A 543 -28.49 -3.88 9.07
N GLU A 544 -28.10 -4.75 8.12
CA GLU A 544 -26.94 -4.49 7.27
C GLU A 544 -27.22 -3.46 6.16
N LEU A 545 -28.39 -3.46 5.53
CA LEU A 545 -28.74 -2.45 4.53
C LEU A 545 -28.91 -1.05 5.15
N GLU A 546 -29.49 -0.95 6.36
CA GLU A 546 -29.54 0.31 7.09
C GLU A 546 -28.13 0.79 7.51
N ALA A 547 -27.24 -0.14 7.89
CA ALA A 547 -25.85 0.20 8.18
C ALA A 547 -25.13 0.68 6.92
N ALA A 548 -25.34 0.05 5.76
CA ALA A 548 -24.84 0.50 4.46
C ALA A 548 -25.36 1.91 4.13
N MET A 549 -26.64 2.18 4.37
CA MET A 549 -27.26 3.48 4.14
C MET A 549 -26.67 4.59 5.06
N ARG A 550 -26.35 4.27 6.32
CA ARG A 550 -25.67 5.22 7.23
C ARG A 550 -24.28 5.60 6.75
N LEU A 551 -23.56 4.65 6.12
CA LEU A 551 -22.18 4.85 5.64
C LEU A 551 -22.11 5.52 4.27
N SER A 552 -22.99 5.13 3.34
CA SER A 552 -22.94 5.57 1.93
C SER A 552 -24.04 6.56 1.56
N GLY A 553 -24.88 6.96 2.52
CA GLY A 553 -26.04 7.79 2.25
C GLY A 553 -27.19 6.98 1.61
N ARG A 554 -28.25 7.70 1.23
CA ARG A 554 -29.44 7.13 0.58
C ARG A 554 -29.19 6.98 -0.93
N SER A 555 -28.26 6.09 -1.31
CA SER A 555 -28.02 5.82 -2.73
C SER A 555 -29.19 5.03 -3.35
N PRO A 556 -29.47 5.21 -4.66
CA PRO A 556 -30.56 4.47 -5.33
C PRO A 556 -30.42 2.96 -5.21
N GLU A 557 -29.20 2.42 -5.22
CA GLU A 557 -28.92 0.99 -5.12
C GLU A 557 -29.36 0.42 -3.76
N ILE A 558 -29.02 1.13 -2.66
CA ILE A 558 -29.38 0.72 -1.30
C ILE A 558 -30.89 0.85 -1.11
N LEU A 559 -31.49 1.94 -1.62
CA LEU A 559 -32.94 2.11 -1.58
C LEU A 559 -33.68 0.99 -2.32
N ALA A 560 -33.21 0.62 -3.52
CA ALA A 560 -33.81 -0.47 -4.28
C ALA A 560 -33.71 -1.82 -3.57
N ALA A 561 -32.56 -2.09 -2.91
CA ALA A 561 -32.39 -3.32 -2.12
C ALA A 561 -33.33 -3.33 -0.89
N LEU A 562 -33.50 -2.20 -0.21
CA LEU A 562 -34.47 -2.06 0.90
C LEU A 562 -35.91 -2.23 0.39
N GLY A 563 -36.25 -1.62 -0.76
CA GLY A 563 -37.57 -1.77 -1.37
C GLY A 563 -37.88 -3.21 -1.74
N TYR A 564 -36.92 -3.92 -2.31
CA TYR A 564 -37.04 -5.36 -2.58
C TYR A 564 -37.21 -6.16 -1.29
N LEU A 565 -36.40 -5.88 -0.25
CA LEU A 565 -36.50 -6.54 1.05
C LEU A 565 -37.87 -6.32 1.71
N HIS A 566 -38.40 -5.07 1.72
CA HIS A 566 -39.75 -4.79 2.19
C HIS A 566 -40.80 -5.65 1.45
N GLY A 567 -40.71 -5.71 0.10
CA GLY A 567 -41.63 -6.47 -0.70
C GLY A 567 -41.62 -7.96 -0.36
N VAL A 568 -40.45 -8.60 -0.37
CA VAL A 568 -40.32 -10.05 -0.11
C VAL A 568 -40.61 -10.43 1.34
N SER A 569 -40.46 -9.50 2.29
CA SER A 569 -40.82 -9.67 3.70
C SER A 569 -42.33 -9.45 3.96
N GLY A 570 -43.10 -9.03 2.96
CA GLY A 570 -44.56 -8.81 3.04
C GLY A 570 -44.97 -7.38 3.38
N ASP A 571 -44.04 -6.43 3.55
CA ASP A 571 -44.33 -5.00 3.77
C ASP A 571 -44.46 -4.25 2.41
N ILE A 572 -45.57 -4.48 1.74
CA ILE A 572 -45.89 -3.87 0.45
C ILE A 572 -45.93 -2.35 0.54
N ASN A 573 -46.43 -1.79 1.67
CA ASN A 573 -46.49 -0.35 1.85
C ASN A 573 -45.09 0.29 1.95
N GLY A 574 -44.19 -0.35 2.67
CA GLY A 574 -42.79 0.05 2.75
C GLY A 574 -42.12 0.03 1.38
N ALA A 575 -42.31 -1.05 0.62
CA ALA A 575 -41.78 -1.17 -0.74
C ALA A 575 -42.32 -0.05 -1.68
N GLN A 576 -43.64 0.23 -1.61
CA GLN A 576 -44.26 1.30 -2.39
C GLN A 576 -43.70 2.68 -2.01
N GLY A 577 -43.48 2.95 -0.73
CA GLY A 577 -42.85 4.17 -0.25
C GLY A 577 -41.44 4.39 -0.84
N ILE A 578 -40.67 3.31 -0.96
CA ILE A 578 -39.34 3.33 -1.59
C ILE A 578 -39.46 3.58 -3.10
N LEU A 579 -40.42 2.96 -3.81
CA LEU A 579 -40.64 3.25 -5.22
C LEU A 579 -40.93 4.74 -5.46
N ASP A 580 -41.78 5.35 -4.62
CA ASP A 580 -42.10 6.76 -4.74
C ASP A 580 -40.90 7.67 -4.42
N GLU A 581 -40.02 7.22 -3.51
CA GLU A 581 -38.75 7.91 -3.25
C GLU A 581 -37.79 7.81 -4.44
N LEU A 582 -37.60 6.62 -5.01
CA LEU A 582 -36.76 6.41 -6.19
C LEU A 582 -37.24 7.23 -7.40
N ARG A 583 -38.56 7.32 -7.60
CA ARG A 583 -39.16 8.17 -8.66
C ARG A 583 -38.83 9.66 -8.44
N ARG A 584 -39.00 10.16 -7.20
CA ARG A 584 -38.62 11.54 -6.88
C ARG A 584 -37.13 11.80 -7.04
N LEU A 585 -36.29 10.82 -6.71
CA LEU A 585 -34.86 10.91 -6.96
C LEU A 585 -34.53 11.00 -8.44
N ALA A 586 -35.27 10.27 -9.29
CA ALA A 586 -35.09 10.29 -10.73
C ALA A 586 -35.34 11.66 -11.38
N ASP A 587 -36.10 12.54 -10.72
CA ASP A 587 -36.32 13.93 -11.17
C ASP A 587 -35.06 14.82 -11.02
N VAL A 588 -34.12 14.46 -10.14
CA VAL A 588 -32.97 15.31 -9.78
C VAL A 588 -31.61 14.66 -10.09
N ARG A 589 -31.58 13.35 -10.25
CA ARG A 589 -30.36 12.59 -10.59
C ARG A 589 -30.69 11.32 -11.37
N TYR A 590 -29.69 10.71 -11.98
CA TYR A 590 -29.89 9.42 -12.64
C TYR A 590 -30.25 8.32 -11.63
N VAL A 591 -31.31 7.58 -11.92
CA VAL A 591 -31.72 6.35 -11.25
C VAL A 591 -31.91 5.30 -12.35
N SER A 592 -31.15 4.20 -12.30
CA SER A 592 -31.31 3.13 -13.28
C SER A 592 -32.71 2.51 -13.20
N PRO A 593 -33.42 2.34 -14.34
CA PRO A 593 -34.72 1.68 -14.34
C PRO A 593 -34.66 0.23 -13.81
N ALA A 594 -33.50 -0.44 -13.88
CA ALA A 594 -33.33 -1.78 -13.31
C ALA A 594 -33.45 -1.80 -11.77
N LEU A 595 -33.17 -0.68 -11.10
CA LEU A 595 -33.38 -0.55 -9.66
C LEU A 595 -34.87 -0.49 -9.28
N LEU A 596 -35.67 0.18 -10.11
CA LEU A 596 -37.13 0.15 -9.95
C LEU A 596 -37.68 -1.26 -10.24
N ALA A 597 -37.17 -1.92 -11.28
CA ALA A 597 -37.53 -3.30 -11.61
C ALA A 597 -37.31 -4.25 -10.42
N GLN A 598 -36.20 -4.08 -9.69
CA GLN A 598 -35.88 -4.88 -8.51
C GLN A 598 -36.98 -4.74 -7.44
N VAL A 599 -37.47 -3.54 -7.17
CA VAL A 599 -38.56 -3.32 -6.17
C VAL A 599 -39.87 -3.90 -6.68
N HIS A 600 -40.21 -3.73 -7.97
CA HIS A 600 -41.41 -4.34 -8.57
C HIS A 600 -41.39 -5.87 -8.47
N VAL A 601 -40.23 -6.52 -8.64
CA VAL A 601 -40.10 -7.98 -8.38
C VAL A 601 -40.43 -8.32 -6.93
N GLY A 602 -39.94 -7.52 -5.98
CA GLY A 602 -40.18 -7.73 -4.55
C GLY A 602 -41.66 -7.72 -4.16
N ILE A 603 -42.47 -6.89 -4.81
CA ILE A 603 -43.92 -6.80 -4.59
C ILE A 603 -44.75 -7.71 -5.52
N GLY A 604 -44.08 -8.48 -6.38
CA GLY A 604 -44.73 -9.44 -7.27
C GLY A 604 -45.27 -8.87 -8.59
N GLU A 605 -44.98 -7.63 -8.92
CA GLU A 605 -45.42 -6.93 -10.14
C GLU A 605 -44.48 -7.24 -11.32
N ARG A 606 -44.56 -8.49 -11.84
CA ARG A 606 -43.62 -8.99 -12.86
C ARG A 606 -43.69 -8.23 -14.17
N ALA A 607 -44.87 -7.79 -14.61
CA ALA A 607 -45.04 -7.06 -15.86
C ALA A 607 -44.34 -5.71 -15.81
N GLU A 608 -44.53 -4.95 -14.75
CA GLU A 608 -43.89 -3.65 -14.50
C GLU A 608 -42.37 -3.80 -14.34
N ALA A 609 -41.92 -4.89 -13.67
CA ALA A 609 -40.50 -5.19 -13.57
C ALA A 609 -39.87 -5.40 -14.95
N LEU A 610 -40.53 -6.13 -15.85
CA LEU A 610 -40.07 -6.35 -17.23
C LEU A 610 -40.07 -5.05 -18.03
N ASP A 611 -41.11 -4.20 -17.90
CA ASP A 611 -41.16 -2.88 -18.54
C ASP A 611 -39.96 -2.01 -18.12
N ARG A 612 -39.61 -2.00 -16.83
CA ARG A 612 -38.44 -1.26 -16.32
C ARG A 612 -37.11 -1.87 -16.79
N LEU A 613 -37.01 -3.19 -16.92
CA LEU A 613 -35.80 -3.83 -17.47
C LEU A 613 -35.62 -3.52 -18.96
N GLU A 614 -36.68 -3.48 -19.75
CA GLU A 614 -36.64 -3.07 -21.16
C GLU A 614 -36.22 -1.58 -21.30
N GLU A 615 -36.74 -0.71 -20.42
CA GLU A 615 -36.28 0.68 -20.35
C GLU A 615 -34.79 0.75 -19.99
N ALA A 616 -34.33 0.01 -18.98
CA ALA A 616 -32.92 -0.06 -18.61
C ALA A 616 -32.04 -0.55 -19.77
N HIS A 617 -32.51 -1.55 -20.55
CA HIS A 617 -31.84 -2.00 -21.76
C HIS A 617 -31.78 -0.91 -22.83
N ALA A 618 -32.88 -0.19 -23.06
CA ALA A 618 -32.92 0.92 -23.98
C ALA A 618 -31.97 2.05 -23.55
N GLU A 619 -31.81 2.30 -22.25
CA GLU A 619 -30.87 3.27 -21.69
C GLU A 619 -29.43 2.77 -21.59
N ARG A 620 -29.16 1.52 -21.86
CA ARG A 620 -27.87 0.85 -21.65
C ARG A 620 -27.35 1.03 -20.22
N ALA A 621 -28.23 0.80 -19.25
CA ALA A 621 -27.90 0.88 -17.85
C ALA A 621 -26.78 -0.12 -17.50
N ALA A 622 -25.75 0.37 -16.83
CA ALA A 622 -24.53 -0.42 -16.58
C ALA A 622 -24.76 -1.63 -15.66
N ASP A 623 -25.74 -1.53 -14.74
CA ASP A 623 -26.11 -2.59 -13.80
C ASP A 623 -26.82 -3.79 -14.46
N LEU A 624 -27.25 -3.67 -15.70
CA LEU A 624 -27.74 -4.80 -16.48
C LEU A 624 -26.66 -5.83 -16.84
N ALA A 625 -25.40 -5.45 -16.81
CA ALA A 625 -24.33 -6.41 -17.09
C ALA A 625 -24.45 -7.71 -16.27
N TRP A 626 -24.95 -7.62 -15.04
CA TRP A 626 -25.15 -8.77 -14.15
C TRP A 626 -26.57 -9.37 -14.20
N LEU A 627 -27.43 -8.95 -15.13
CA LEU A 627 -28.84 -9.38 -15.21
C LEU A 627 -29.00 -10.91 -15.18
N ASN A 628 -28.13 -11.62 -15.88
CA ASN A 628 -28.15 -13.09 -15.96
C ASN A 628 -27.93 -13.79 -14.62
N VAL A 629 -27.14 -13.19 -13.74
CA VAL A 629 -26.67 -13.83 -12.49
C VAL A 629 -27.27 -13.21 -11.23
N ARG A 630 -27.99 -12.07 -11.32
CA ARG A 630 -28.60 -11.42 -10.15
C ARG A 630 -29.73 -12.26 -9.57
N PRO A 631 -29.64 -12.71 -8.29
CA PRO A 631 -30.67 -13.57 -7.67
C PRO A 631 -32.05 -12.90 -7.64
N VAL A 632 -32.12 -11.60 -7.39
CA VAL A 632 -33.36 -10.81 -7.32
C VAL A 632 -34.28 -11.00 -8.54
N PHE A 633 -33.73 -11.29 -9.72
CA PHE A 633 -34.50 -11.52 -10.95
C PHE A 633 -34.74 -13.00 -11.24
N ALA A 634 -34.46 -13.90 -10.30
CA ALA A 634 -34.64 -15.34 -10.50
C ALA A 634 -36.09 -15.73 -10.88
N SER A 635 -37.09 -15.03 -10.30
CA SER A 635 -38.50 -15.27 -10.59
C SER A 635 -38.92 -14.84 -12.00
N LEU A 636 -38.11 -14.09 -12.75
CA LEU A 636 -38.37 -13.64 -14.12
C LEU A 636 -37.72 -14.53 -15.18
N ARG A 637 -36.87 -15.50 -14.80
CA ARG A 637 -36.08 -16.32 -15.76
C ARG A 637 -36.93 -17.12 -16.75
N ASP A 638 -38.10 -17.52 -16.36
CA ASP A 638 -39.03 -18.27 -17.21
C ASP A 638 -39.87 -17.38 -18.17
N GLU A 639 -39.76 -16.05 -18.01
CA GLU A 639 -40.49 -15.10 -18.84
C GLU A 639 -39.82 -14.92 -20.21
N PRO A 640 -40.57 -15.09 -21.32
CA PRO A 640 -39.99 -14.92 -22.67
C PRO A 640 -39.34 -13.54 -22.91
N ARG A 641 -39.92 -12.49 -22.32
CA ARG A 641 -39.38 -11.11 -22.41
C ARG A 641 -38.00 -11.01 -21.73
N PHE A 642 -37.83 -11.68 -20.59
CA PHE A 642 -36.53 -11.71 -19.90
C PHE A 642 -35.49 -12.47 -20.74
N ALA A 643 -35.85 -13.61 -21.31
CA ALA A 643 -35.00 -14.37 -22.22
C ALA A 643 -34.61 -13.53 -23.47
N ALA A 644 -35.53 -12.74 -24.01
CA ALA A 644 -35.28 -11.85 -25.13
C ALA A 644 -34.25 -10.75 -24.75
N LEU A 645 -34.32 -10.17 -23.54
CA LEU A 645 -33.35 -9.21 -23.01
C LEU A 645 -31.94 -9.83 -22.90
N LEU A 646 -31.83 -11.03 -22.30
CA LEU A 646 -30.55 -11.74 -22.21
C LEU A 646 -29.94 -11.98 -23.60
N ASN A 647 -30.76 -12.42 -24.57
CA ASN A 647 -30.31 -12.63 -25.95
C ASN A 647 -29.86 -11.33 -26.62
N ALA A 648 -30.57 -10.21 -26.40
CA ALA A 648 -30.19 -8.90 -26.93
C ALA A 648 -28.85 -8.42 -26.35
N MET A 649 -28.57 -8.79 -25.11
CA MET A 649 -27.30 -8.55 -24.43
C MET A 649 -26.23 -9.62 -24.71
N ARG A 650 -26.53 -10.62 -25.54
CA ARG A 650 -25.63 -11.75 -25.87
C ARG A 650 -25.20 -12.54 -24.64
N LEU A 651 -26.06 -12.65 -23.64
CA LEU A 651 -25.89 -13.48 -22.46
C LEU A 651 -26.64 -14.79 -22.67
N SER A 652 -25.97 -15.91 -22.49
CA SER A 652 -26.65 -17.22 -22.46
C SER A 652 -27.31 -17.40 -21.10
N PRO A 653 -28.53 -17.93 -21.01
CA PRO A 653 -29.14 -18.24 -19.73
C PRO A 653 -28.21 -19.12 -18.89
N SER A 654 -27.87 -18.66 -17.68
CA SER A 654 -27.14 -19.50 -16.73
C SER A 654 -28.04 -20.66 -16.34
N SER A 655 -27.55 -21.92 -16.44
CA SER A 655 -28.26 -23.07 -15.87
C SER A 655 -28.53 -22.79 -14.40
N PRO A 656 -29.75 -23.09 -13.87
CA PRO A 656 -29.99 -22.98 -12.45
C PRO A 656 -28.95 -23.82 -11.72
N VAL A 657 -28.34 -23.24 -10.68
CA VAL A 657 -27.50 -24.00 -9.76
C VAL A 657 -28.41 -25.11 -9.21
N ALA A 658 -28.07 -26.36 -9.46
CA ALA A 658 -28.80 -27.49 -8.89
C ALA A 658 -28.76 -27.37 -7.36
N ASP A 659 -29.95 -27.50 -6.74
CA ASP A 659 -30.16 -27.48 -5.28
C ASP A 659 -29.21 -28.41 -4.51
#